data_b29f48427e381faac49ac61c897066f7
#
_entry.id   b29f48427e381faac49ac61c897066f7
#
_cell.length_a   1.000
_cell.length_b   1.000
_cell.length_c   1.000
_cell.angle_alpha   90.00
_cell.angle_beta   90.00
_cell.angle_gamma   90.00
#
_symmetry.space_group_name_H-M   'P 1'
#
loop_
_entity.id
_entity.type
_entity.pdbx_description
1 polymer ?
#
loop_
_entity_poly.entity_id
_entity_poly.type
_entity_poly.pdbx_seq_one_letter_code
_entity_poly.pdbx_strand_id
1 'polypeptide(L)'
;MSSSDVELQENKRDKLRSAAMKGKWSEVIEMYKQERDIRTVAITATRDNVLHMAVSSGDAKVVADIVDFVCAERDVVLRAYNDRNNTPLHLAASMGNVEMCRKIGDADPSLVTRCNIAGETPLFLAALYGNKTAFLWLHYLYIESPEVSSTDFSHYMRNNGDTILHCAIAEGHFDVAIEIVHLYKNLVKEMMMRRNKVGLTPLHLLAATPSAFKSTCLHGRSILVCLIYGFFRVEEKKQATMKEEVEQCERKSRVKFYQEIGFYQIRKMKEKHTWCLQIMNELLQHASDEDMSKIISRIPSEHLSISLEKEEDNESESMATPVPGTIIIETPLMIAAKTGVKEMVEKILELFPTRIKDVNDEGKNIVLLAADYRQIEVFRILCKQKRLTESIFRQVDKEGNNALHLAAMLGVKLDSLYHGETLSMLREIKWFEFVKNSMPPGLSERYNRKMETPDDIFRHSHKELMRSEREWLNQTSQACSVVSTLVLSVAFAIRSNVPGGYDGSNNKGFAILRNNKVFKWFEVCSSGALFFSLISTICFLSIVASRSQSVNSCRYVPFIRLHFGMLFMFISIVYLWISFCAGDFFMLDDDTLHKALPSYVVVSSVTILLVVTQLPTFLGPTLASISPIQAPRRKTTHPIEYRRAKEKENNIDLNSQD
;
A
#
# COMPACT_ATOMS: atom_id res chain seq x y z
N MET A 1 -61.62 -9.65 6.46
CA MET A 1 -61.36 -9.21 5.08
C MET A 1 -61.87 -10.28 4.15
N SER A 2 -62.67 -9.93 3.17
CA SER A 2 -63.16 -10.90 2.18
C SER A 2 -62.03 -11.27 1.20
N SER A 3 -62.13 -12.43 0.54
CA SER A 3 -61.17 -12.86 -0.47
C SER A 3 -60.99 -11.82 -1.59
N SER A 4 -62.03 -11.08 -1.91
CA SER A 4 -62.03 -9.99 -2.89
C SER A 4 -61.23 -8.75 -2.42
N ASP A 5 -61.21 -8.47 -1.12
CA ASP A 5 -60.43 -7.33 -0.56
C ASP A 5 -58.94 -7.60 -0.60
N VAL A 6 -58.55 -8.87 -0.40
CA VAL A 6 -57.12 -9.30 -0.45
C VAL A 6 -56.62 -9.22 -1.88
N GLU A 7 -57.39 -9.69 -2.85
CA GLU A 7 -57.02 -9.69 -4.27
C GLU A 7 -56.92 -8.25 -4.84
N LEU A 8 -57.80 -7.36 -4.36
CA LEU A 8 -57.76 -5.94 -4.74
C LEU A 8 -56.51 -5.23 -4.16
N GLN A 9 -56.17 -5.54 -2.93
CA GLN A 9 -54.93 -4.99 -2.32
C GLN A 9 -53.63 -5.50 -3.00
N GLU A 10 -53.61 -6.78 -3.39
CA GLU A 10 -52.47 -7.37 -4.09
C GLU A 10 -52.28 -6.74 -5.48
N ASN A 11 -53.37 -6.53 -6.23
CA ASN A 11 -53.32 -5.86 -7.54
C ASN A 11 -52.84 -4.39 -7.44
N LYS A 12 -53.26 -3.66 -6.39
CA LYS A 12 -52.78 -2.30 -6.13
C LYS A 12 -51.27 -2.26 -5.78
N ARG A 13 -50.81 -3.21 -4.96
CA ARG A 13 -49.41 -3.38 -4.60
C ARG A 13 -48.53 -3.65 -5.82
N ASP A 14 -48.97 -4.53 -6.73
CA ASP A 14 -48.26 -4.86 -7.94
C ASP A 14 -48.16 -3.69 -8.93
N LYS A 15 -49.24 -2.89 -9.04
CA LYS A 15 -49.24 -1.64 -9.82
C LYS A 15 -48.24 -0.65 -9.24
N LEU A 16 -48.28 -0.43 -7.93
CA LEU A 16 -47.36 0.47 -7.24
C LEU A 16 -45.88 0.03 -7.40
N ARG A 17 -45.64 -1.26 -7.22
CA ARG A 17 -44.32 -1.87 -7.44
C ARG A 17 -43.85 -1.67 -8.88
N SER A 18 -44.68 -1.95 -9.86
CA SER A 18 -44.33 -1.79 -11.27
C SER A 18 -44.04 -0.33 -11.64
N ALA A 19 -44.84 0.61 -11.13
CA ALA A 19 -44.60 2.05 -11.35
C ALA A 19 -43.27 2.51 -10.70
N ALA A 20 -43.02 2.13 -9.44
CA ALA A 20 -41.80 2.49 -8.73
C ALA A 20 -40.54 1.87 -9.39
N MET A 21 -40.59 0.58 -9.79
CA MET A 21 -39.51 -0.08 -10.51
C MET A 21 -39.19 0.52 -11.88
N LYS A 22 -40.23 1.07 -12.56
CA LYS A 22 -40.05 1.76 -13.85
C LYS A 22 -39.64 3.21 -13.72
N GLY A 23 -39.48 3.72 -12.49
CA GLY A 23 -39.13 5.13 -12.24
C GLY A 23 -40.23 6.12 -12.57
N LYS A 24 -41.52 5.67 -12.65
CA LYS A 24 -42.67 6.52 -12.94
C LYS A 24 -43.17 7.20 -11.67
N TRP A 25 -42.34 8.06 -11.10
CA TRP A 25 -42.56 8.63 -9.78
C TRP A 25 -43.83 9.51 -9.72
N SER A 26 -44.22 10.15 -10.82
CA SER A 26 -45.44 10.92 -10.88
C SER A 26 -46.68 10.04 -10.67
N GLU A 27 -46.72 8.82 -11.28
CA GLU A 27 -47.80 7.85 -11.08
C GLU A 27 -47.81 7.34 -9.62
N VAL A 28 -46.60 7.09 -9.04
CA VAL A 28 -46.47 6.64 -7.66
C VAL A 28 -46.99 7.70 -6.67
N ILE A 29 -46.63 8.97 -6.85
CA ILE A 29 -47.11 10.07 -5.99
C ILE A 29 -48.63 10.23 -6.11
N GLU A 30 -49.21 10.10 -7.32
CA GLU A 30 -50.63 10.18 -7.51
C GLU A 30 -51.39 9.05 -6.78
N MET A 31 -50.88 7.81 -6.86
CA MET A 31 -51.38 6.67 -6.10
C MET A 31 -51.30 6.90 -4.58
N TYR A 32 -50.19 7.47 -4.11
CA TYR A 32 -49.99 7.82 -2.71
C TYR A 32 -50.97 8.88 -2.21
N LYS A 33 -51.40 9.83 -3.09
CA LYS A 33 -52.38 10.84 -2.77
C LYS A 33 -53.78 10.24 -2.61
N GLN A 34 -54.13 9.28 -3.46
CA GLN A 34 -55.46 8.70 -3.51
C GLN A 34 -55.73 7.68 -2.39
N GLU A 35 -54.70 6.91 -1.98
CA GLU A 35 -54.87 5.77 -1.09
C GLU A 35 -53.88 5.75 0.09
N ARG A 36 -54.42 5.81 1.31
CA ARG A 36 -53.59 5.80 2.54
C ARG A 36 -53.02 4.42 2.86
N ASP A 37 -53.78 3.37 2.61
CA ASP A 37 -53.45 2.00 3.02
C ASP A 37 -52.21 1.43 2.32
N ILE A 38 -51.87 1.96 1.13
CA ILE A 38 -50.69 1.50 0.37
C ILE A 38 -49.38 2.16 0.80
N ARG A 39 -49.40 3.21 1.61
CA ARG A 39 -48.21 4.02 1.97
C ARG A 39 -47.17 3.25 2.81
N THR A 40 -47.66 2.31 3.63
CA THR A 40 -46.79 1.49 4.51
C THR A 40 -46.49 0.12 3.92
N VAL A 41 -47.09 -0.23 2.79
CA VAL A 41 -46.95 -1.55 2.19
C VAL A 41 -45.51 -1.76 1.68
N ALA A 42 -44.92 -2.88 2.05
CA ALA A 42 -43.66 -3.34 1.47
C ALA A 42 -43.89 -3.75 0.01
N ILE A 43 -43.11 -3.19 -0.90
CA ILE A 43 -43.24 -3.40 -2.36
C ILE A 43 -42.11 -4.27 -2.94
N THR A 44 -41.04 -4.51 -2.19
CA THR A 44 -39.93 -5.40 -2.61
C THR A 44 -39.92 -6.69 -1.78
N ALA A 45 -39.19 -7.69 -2.25
CA ALA A 45 -38.91 -8.91 -1.49
C ALA A 45 -38.12 -8.62 -0.21
N THR A 46 -37.28 -7.56 -0.21
CA THR A 46 -36.51 -7.04 0.93
C THR A 46 -37.34 -6.16 1.87
N ARG A 47 -38.67 -6.16 1.73
CA ARG A 47 -39.61 -5.38 2.53
C ARG A 47 -39.42 -3.86 2.44
N ASP A 48 -38.78 -3.36 1.38
CA ASP A 48 -38.67 -1.93 1.17
C ASP A 48 -40.06 -1.34 0.81
N ASN A 49 -40.39 -0.21 1.41
CA ASN A 49 -41.53 0.60 1.00
C ASN A 49 -41.15 1.55 -0.16
N VAL A 50 -42.08 2.32 -0.66
CA VAL A 50 -41.84 3.28 -1.75
C VAL A 50 -40.78 4.30 -1.41
N LEU A 51 -40.70 4.78 -0.16
CA LEU A 51 -39.68 5.76 0.24
C LEU A 51 -38.27 5.15 0.25
N HIS A 52 -38.12 3.89 0.66
CA HIS A 52 -36.85 3.18 0.53
C HIS A 52 -36.37 3.10 -0.93
N MET A 53 -37.31 2.78 -1.83
CA MET A 53 -37.03 2.72 -3.27
C MET A 53 -36.74 4.10 -3.87
N ALA A 54 -37.46 5.13 -3.46
CA ALA A 54 -37.21 6.49 -3.90
C ALA A 54 -35.82 6.97 -3.48
N VAL A 55 -35.41 6.68 -2.24
CA VAL A 55 -34.05 6.93 -1.77
C VAL A 55 -33.05 6.16 -2.62
N SER A 56 -33.28 4.86 -2.85
CA SER A 56 -32.38 4.01 -3.63
C SER A 56 -32.27 4.45 -5.10
N SER A 57 -33.26 5.13 -5.66
CA SER A 57 -33.21 5.71 -7.02
C SER A 57 -32.23 6.88 -7.15
N GLY A 58 -31.87 7.52 -6.03
CA GLY A 58 -30.95 8.66 -6.00
C GLY A 58 -31.58 10.02 -6.34
N ASP A 59 -32.89 10.10 -6.57
CA ASP A 59 -33.58 11.36 -6.92
C ASP A 59 -34.05 12.09 -5.65
N ALA A 60 -33.34 13.12 -5.25
CA ALA A 60 -33.63 13.90 -4.05
C ALA A 60 -34.98 14.67 -4.15
N LYS A 61 -35.42 15.05 -5.36
CA LYS A 61 -36.67 15.76 -5.56
C LYS A 61 -37.87 14.85 -5.28
N VAL A 62 -37.80 13.62 -5.82
CA VAL A 62 -38.86 12.60 -5.57
C VAL A 62 -38.96 12.28 -4.08
N VAL A 63 -37.83 12.15 -3.40
CA VAL A 63 -37.80 11.93 -1.95
C VAL A 63 -38.43 13.12 -1.22
N ALA A 64 -38.08 14.35 -1.61
CA ALA A 64 -38.66 15.55 -1.01
C ALA A 64 -40.19 15.61 -1.20
N ASP A 65 -40.66 15.36 -2.42
CA ASP A 65 -42.10 15.38 -2.74
C ASP A 65 -42.86 14.33 -1.92
N ILE A 66 -42.34 13.13 -1.75
CA ILE A 66 -42.95 12.06 -0.94
C ILE A 66 -42.94 12.45 0.54
N VAL A 67 -41.81 12.96 1.07
CA VAL A 67 -41.68 13.36 2.49
C VAL A 67 -42.64 14.51 2.81
N ASP A 68 -42.69 15.54 1.96
CA ASP A 68 -43.59 16.71 2.14
C ASP A 68 -45.07 16.31 2.12
N PHE A 69 -45.43 15.34 1.28
CA PHE A 69 -46.78 14.82 1.20
C PHE A 69 -47.17 13.97 2.42
N VAL A 70 -46.24 13.16 2.95
CA VAL A 70 -46.49 12.24 4.08
C VAL A 70 -46.49 12.97 5.44
N CYS A 71 -46.42 14.30 5.47
CA CYS A 71 -46.32 15.12 6.69
C CYS A 71 -47.31 14.79 7.82
N ALA A 72 -48.53 14.34 7.48
CA ALA A 72 -49.54 13.98 8.48
C ALA A 72 -49.39 12.56 9.06
N GLU A 73 -48.63 11.68 8.40
CA GLU A 73 -48.45 10.27 8.77
C GLU A 73 -46.95 9.91 8.89
N ARG A 74 -46.12 10.88 9.29
CA ARG A 74 -44.65 10.79 9.35
C ARG A 74 -44.14 9.56 10.10
N ASP A 75 -44.78 9.24 11.20
CA ASP A 75 -44.33 8.18 12.11
C ASP A 75 -44.38 6.81 11.49
N VAL A 76 -45.28 6.52 10.56
CA VAL A 76 -45.46 5.18 10.01
C VAL A 76 -44.62 4.95 8.77
N VAL A 77 -44.53 5.91 7.86
CA VAL A 77 -43.81 5.77 6.59
C VAL A 77 -42.31 5.99 6.75
N LEU A 78 -41.91 7.04 7.51
CA LEU A 78 -40.51 7.40 7.74
C LEU A 78 -39.81 6.39 8.65
N ARG A 79 -40.56 5.81 9.61
CA ARG A 79 -40.06 4.80 10.57
C ARG A 79 -40.21 3.37 10.07
N ALA A 80 -40.70 3.16 8.86
CA ALA A 80 -40.79 1.82 8.28
C ALA A 80 -39.38 1.17 8.15
N TYR A 81 -39.34 -0.13 8.42
CA TYR A 81 -38.14 -0.91 8.36
C TYR A 81 -38.19 -1.91 7.20
N ASN A 82 -37.05 -2.07 6.52
CA ASN A 82 -36.86 -3.18 5.60
C ASN A 82 -36.41 -4.47 6.34
N ASP A 83 -36.09 -5.53 5.61
CA ASP A 83 -35.62 -6.83 6.16
C ASP A 83 -34.34 -6.74 6.99
N ARG A 84 -33.52 -5.70 6.77
CA ARG A 84 -32.31 -5.39 7.57
C ARG A 84 -32.58 -4.42 8.71
N ASN A 85 -33.82 -4.08 8.99
CA ASN A 85 -34.25 -3.00 9.87
C ASN A 85 -33.65 -1.62 9.50
N ASN A 86 -33.30 -1.40 8.24
CA ASN A 86 -32.92 -0.06 7.79
C ASN A 86 -34.18 0.79 7.59
N THR A 87 -34.15 2.03 8.09
CA THR A 87 -35.13 3.08 7.72
C THR A 87 -34.67 3.76 6.43
N PRO A 88 -35.50 4.54 5.76
CA PRO A 88 -35.07 5.36 4.63
C PRO A 88 -33.89 6.25 4.90
N LEU A 89 -33.74 6.77 6.15
CA LEU A 89 -32.59 7.58 6.56
C LEU A 89 -31.27 6.78 6.57
N HIS A 90 -31.31 5.49 6.95
CA HIS A 90 -30.15 4.61 6.84
C HIS A 90 -29.63 4.49 5.40
N LEU A 91 -30.57 4.31 4.44
CA LEU A 91 -30.22 4.21 3.03
C LEU A 91 -29.66 5.53 2.50
N ALA A 92 -30.31 6.66 2.81
CA ALA A 92 -29.84 7.99 2.42
C ALA A 92 -28.42 8.28 2.96
N ALA A 93 -28.15 7.90 4.19
CA ALA A 93 -26.86 8.03 4.84
C ALA A 93 -25.79 7.15 4.16
N SER A 94 -26.11 5.90 3.84
CA SER A 94 -25.20 4.98 3.15
C SER A 94 -24.87 5.43 1.74
N MET A 95 -25.81 6.06 1.04
CA MET A 95 -25.60 6.64 -0.30
C MET A 95 -24.87 7.98 -0.27
N GLY A 96 -24.80 8.64 0.89
CA GLY A 96 -24.13 9.94 1.05
C GLY A 96 -24.90 11.12 0.48
N ASN A 97 -26.18 10.96 0.22
CA ASN A 97 -27.00 12.06 -0.29
C ASN A 97 -27.48 12.96 0.87
N VAL A 98 -26.79 14.06 1.06
CA VAL A 98 -27.06 15.02 2.16
C VAL A 98 -28.44 15.64 2.05
N GLU A 99 -28.90 15.93 0.84
CA GLU A 99 -30.21 16.54 0.60
C GLU A 99 -31.34 15.62 1.03
N MET A 100 -31.24 14.32 0.71
CA MET A 100 -32.19 13.31 1.18
C MET A 100 -32.11 13.12 2.70
N CYS A 101 -30.88 13.05 3.26
CA CYS A 101 -30.69 12.97 4.71
C CYS A 101 -31.37 14.14 5.42
N ARG A 102 -31.18 15.37 4.89
CA ARG A 102 -31.79 16.59 5.45
C ARG A 102 -33.32 16.51 5.40
N LYS A 103 -33.89 16.20 4.26
CA LYS A 103 -35.35 16.13 4.11
C LYS A 103 -36.01 15.10 5.03
N ILE A 104 -35.44 13.92 5.12
CA ILE A 104 -35.95 12.83 5.97
C ILE A 104 -35.74 13.14 7.46
N GLY A 105 -34.53 13.60 7.82
CA GLY A 105 -34.18 13.86 9.21
C GLY A 105 -34.84 15.10 9.81
N ASP A 106 -35.02 16.19 9.02
CA ASP A 106 -35.81 17.36 9.45
C ASP A 106 -37.30 16.98 9.67
N ALA A 107 -37.79 16.02 8.91
CA ALA A 107 -39.18 15.52 9.06
C ALA A 107 -39.35 14.69 10.36
N ASP A 108 -38.37 13.83 10.72
CA ASP A 108 -38.38 13.07 11.96
C ASP A 108 -36.94 12.93 12.51
N PRO A 109 -36.50 13.84 13.40
CA PRO A 109 -35.16 13.82 13.99
C PRO A 109 -34.84 12.55 14.79
N SER A 110 -35.87 11.87 15.36
CA SER A 110 -35.68 10.64 16.15
C SER A 110 -35.09 9.46 15.35
N LEU A 111 -35.15 9.53 14.01
CA LEU A 111 -34.59 8.49 13.14
C LEU A 111 -33.08 8.38 13.25
N VAL A 112 -32.37 9.43 13.65
CA VAL A 112 -30.90 9.44 13.76
C VAL A 112 -30.37 8.46 14.80
N THR A 113 -31.17 8.12 15.83
CA THR A 113 -30.83 7.19 16.91
C THR A 113 -31.28 5.74 16.63
N ARG A 114 -32.09 5.50 15.60
CA ARG A 114 -32.57 4.16 15.26
C ARG A 114 -31.42 3.28 14.79
N CYS A 115 -31.42 2.03 15.26
CA CYS A 115 -30.45 1.02 14.88
C CYS A 115 -31.05 -0.02 13.94
N ASN A 116 -30.26 -0.47 12.97
CA ASN A 116 -30.59 -1.62 12.13
C ASN A 116 -30.26 -2.96 12.85
N ILE A 117 -30.43 -4.11 12.17
CA ILE A 117 -30.12 -5.45 12.73
C ILE A 117 -28.66 -5.57 13.19
N ALA A 118 -27.73 -4.91 12.49
CA ALA A 118 -26.30 -4.92 12.85
C ALA A 118 -25.97 -3.99 14.03
N GLY A 119 -26.94 -3.23 14.54
CA GLY A 119 -26.74 -2.20 15.57
C GLY A 119 -26.20 -0.89 15.01
N GLU A 120 -26.28 -0.67 13.71
CA GLU A 120 -25.76 0.52 13.03
C GLU A 120 -26.83 1.61 12.96
N THR A 121 -26.46 2.85 13.33
CA THR A 121 -27.29 4.04 13.14
C THR A 121 -27.09 4.65 11.75
N PRO A 122 -27.95 5.55 11.25
CA PRO A 122 -27.66 6.30 10.02
C PRO A 122 -26.32 7.04 10.06
N LEU A 123 -25.97 7.62 11.21
CA LEU A 123 -24.66 8.24 11.45
C LEU A 123 -23.51 7.24 11.28
N PHE A 124 -23.65 6.04 11.83
CA PHE A 124 -22.68 4.96 11.70
C PHE A 124 -22.48 4.56 10.22
N LEU A 125 -23.55 4.39 9.48
CA LEU A 125 -23.48 4.05 8.04
C LEU A 125 -22.81 5.16 7.22
N ALA A 126 -23.07 6.43 7.52
CA ALA A 126 -22.39 7.53 6.84
C ALA A 126 -20.86 7.49 7.09
N ALA A 127 -20.42 7.13 8.29
CA ALA A 127 -19.01 6.95 8.61
C ALA A 127 -18.42 5.71 7.93
N LEU A 128 -19.14 4.58 7.92
CA LEU A 128 -18.73 3.32 7.29
C LEU A 128 -18.48 3.49 5.78
N TYR A 129 -19.36 4.21 5.09
CA TYR A 129 -19.24 4.42 3.64
C TYR A 129 -18.44 5.67 3.25
N GLY A 130 -17.83 6.37 4.21
CA GLY A 130 -16.98 7.53 3.95
C GLY A 130 -17.73 8.77 3.46
N ASN A 131 -19.02 8.86 3.75
CA ASN A 131 -19.90 9.94 3.33
C ASN A 131 -19.78 11.15 4.26
N LYS A 132 -18.64 11.85 4.18
CA LYS A 132 -18.28 12.94 5.09
C LYS A 132 -19.37 13.99 5.29
N THR A 133 -19.96 14.49 4.22
CA THR A 133 -20.99 15.54 4.27
C THR A 133 -22.28 15.06 4.95
N ALA A 134 -22.70 13.84 4.65
CA ALA A 134 -23.84 13.21 5.32
C ALA A 134 -23.54 12.95 6.81
N PHE A 135 -22.32 12.48 7.11
CA PHE A 135 -21.85 12.25 8.47
C PHE A 135 -21.92 13.53 9.32
N LEU A 136 -21.37 14.65 8.81
CA LEU A 136 -21.37 15.92 9.53
C LEU A 136 -22.80 16.44 9.78
N TRP A 137 -23.67 16.32 8.79
CA TRP A 137 -25.05 16.77 8.94
C TRP A 137 -25.83 15.87 9.94
N LEU A 138 -25.67 14.54 9.85
CA LEU A 138 -26.28 13.61 10.81
C LEU A 138 -25.76 13.78 12.23
N HIS A 139 -24.46 14.11 12.38
CA HIS A 139 -23.90 14.47 13.69
C HIS A 139 -24.56 15.73 14.28
N TYR A 140 -24.77 16.76 13.45
CA TYR A 140 -25.49 17.96 13.87
C TYR A 140 -26.94 17.63 14.34
N LEU A 141 -27.67 16.86 13.54
CA LEU A 141 -29.01 16.39 13.89
C LEU A 141 -29.03 15.55 15.19
N TYR A 142 -28.00 14.72 15.37
CA TYR A 142 -27.83 13.89 16.56
C TYR A 142 -27.67 14.74 17.84
N ILE A 143 -26.88 15.80 17.80
CA ILE A 143 -26.64 16.69 18.95
C ILE A 143 -27.91 17.51 19.27
N GLU A 144 -28.65 17.95 18.27
CA GLU A 144 -29.88 18.72 18.45
C GLU A 144 -31.10 17.87 18.88
N SER A 145 -31.00 16.55 18.77
CA SER A 145 -32.10 15.64 19.12
C SER A 145 -32.30 15.59 20.64
N PRO A 146 -33.53 15.87 21.14
CA PRO A 146 -33.83 15.89 22.58
C PRO A 146 -33.79 14.51 23.26
N GLU A 147 -33.82 13.44 22.47
CA GLU A 147 -33.81 12.06 22.95
C GLU A 147 -32.40 11.56 23.28
N VAL A 148 -31.37 12.31 22.90
CA VAL A 148 -29.97 11.88 23.04
C VAL A 148 -29.41 12.29 24.39
N SER A 149 -29.14 11.32 25.26
CA SER A 149 -28.24 11.52 26.40
C SER A 149 -26.80 11.63 25.88
N SER A 150 -26.11 12.71 26.21
CA SER A 150 -24.70 12.95 25.79
C SER A 150 -23.71 11.88 26.24
N THR A 151 -24.17 10.88 27.00
CA THR A 151 -23.37 9.80 27.58
C THR A 151 -23.60 8.44 26.93
N ASP A 152 -24.55 8.30 25.98
CA ASP A 152 -24.82 7.01 25.38
C ASP A 152 -23.86 6.70 24.22
N PHE A 153 -22.87 5.86 24.54
CA PHE A 153 -21.86 5.40 23.59
C PHE A 153 -22.38 4.35 22.60
N SER A 154 -23.56 3.74 22.86
CA SER A 154 -24.10 2.64 22.06
C SER A 154 -24.35 3.02 20.61
N HIS A 155 -24.75 4.26 20.33
CA HIS A 155 -25.04 4.77 18.98
C HIS A 155 -23.82 4.89 18.05
N TYR A 156 -22.60 4.87 18.64
CA TYR A 156 -21.34 4.93 17.90
C TYR A 156 -20.71 3.56 17.68
N MET A 157 -21.42 2.47 18.03
CA MET A 157 -20.90 1.11 18.01
C MET A 157 -21.94 0.14 17.46
N ARG A 158 -21.49 -0.78 16.62
CA ARG A 158 -22.35 -1.87 16.12
C ARG A 158 -22.18 -3.16 16.95
N ASN A 159 -23.06 -4.14 16.72
CA ASN A 159 -23.16 -5.38 17.52
C ASN A 159 -21.87 -6.20 17.59
N ASN A 160 -20.96 -6.08 16.63
CA ASN A 160 -19.67 -6.74 16.65
C ASN A 160 -18.59 -5.99 17.46
N GLY A 161 -18.94 -4.88 18.10
CA GLY A 161 -18.04 -4.05 18.90
C GLY A 161 -17.20 -3.04 18.12
N ASP A 162 -17.30 -2.99 16.77
CA ASP A 162 -16.65 -1.93 16.01
C ASP A 162 -17.32 -0.57 16.29
N THR A 163 -16.53 0.44 16.51
CA THR A 163 -16.99 1.83 16.59
C THR A 163 -16.94 2.48 15.21
N ILE A 164 -17.58 3.64 15.07
CA ILE A 164 -17.48 4.47 13.85
C ILE A 164 -16.02 4.74 13.46
N LEU A 165 -15.10 4.87 14.43
CA LEU A 165 -13.68 5.07 14.17
C LEU A 165 -12.99 3.80 13.64
N HIS A 166 -13.36 2.60 14.15
CA HIS A 166 -12.87 1.34 13.60
C HIS A 166 -13.21 1.23 12.11
N CYS A 167 -14.48 1.46 11.77
CA CYS A 167 -14.96 1.33 10.40
C CYS A 167 -14.34 2.37 9.46
N ALA A 168 -14.27 3.63 9.88
CA ALA A 168 -13.66 4.68 9.07
C ALA A 168 -12.17 4.41 8.77
N ILE A 169 -11.41 3.85 9.74
CA ILE A 169 -10.00 3.47 9.54
C ILE A 169 -9.89 2.22 8.66
N ALA A 170 -10.69 1.19 8.92
CA ALA A 170 -10.64 -0.08 8.18
C ALA A 170 -10.91 0.10 6.68
N GLU A 171 -11.93 0.91 6.35
CA GLU A 171 -12.31 1.23 4.97
C GLU A 171 -11.43 2.33 4.33
N GLY A 172 -10.53 2.91 5.10
CA GLY A 172 -9.58 3.92 4.62
C GLY A 172 -10.17 5.32 4.41
N HIS A 173 -11.30 5.63 5.05
CA HIS A 173 -11.96 6.93 5.05
C HIS A 173 -11.35 7.88 6.09
N PHE A 174 -10.07 8.23 5.90
CA PHE A 174 -9.32 9.03 6.88
C PHE A 174 -9.81 10.48 7.00
N ASP A 175 -10.50 10.99 5.99
CA ASP A 175 -11.16 12.29 6.02
C ASP A 175 -12.36 12.32 6.99
N VAL A 176 -13.09 11.20 7.10
CA VAL A 176 -14.15 11.00 8.11
C VAL A 176 -13.54 10.67 9.47
N ALA A 177 -12.52 9.80 9.51
CA ALA A 177 -11.86 9.40 10.75
C ALA A 177 -11.28 10.59 11.53
N ILE A 178 -10.65 11.54 10.83
CA ILE A 178 -10.12 12.75 11.49
C ILE A 178 -11.24 13.65 12.03
N GLU A 179 -12.40 13.74 11.33
CA GLU A 179 -13.55 14.45 11.86
C GLU A 179 -14.10 13.78 13.12
N ILE A 180 -14.20 12.45 13.14
CA ILE A 180 -14.62 11.69 14.32
C ILE A 180 -13.74 12.05 15.51
N VAL A 181 -12.42 12.04 15.32
CA VAL A 181 -11.44 12.36 16.38
C VAL A 181 -11.61 13.81 16.88
N HIS A 182 -11.87 14.77 15.99
CA HIS A 182 -12.05 16.17 16.35
C HIS A 182 -13.40 16.48 17.01
N LEU A 183 -14.49 15.85 16.55
CA LEU A 183 -15.84 16.09 17.06
C LEU A 183 -16.07 15.42 18.40
N TYR A 184 -15.56 14.20 18.59
CA TYR A 184 -15.81 13.38 19.77
C TYR A 184 -14.61 13.32 20.73
N LYS A 185 -13.91 14.44 20.96
CA LYS A 185 -12.71 14.50 21.82
C LYS A 185 -12.87 13.83 23.19
N ASN A 186 -14.03 14.01 23.81
CA ASN A 186 -14.33 13.41 25.11
C ASN A 186 -14.49 11.88 25.05
N LEU A 187 -14.85 11.33 23.90
CA LEU A 187 -15.09 9.90 23.67
C LEU A 187 -13.92 9.22 22.94
N VAL A 188 -12.94 9.99 22.45
CA VAL A 188 -11.79 9.45 21.68
C VAL A 188 -11.05 8.39 22.49
N LYS A 189 -10.82 8.64 23.78
CA LYS A 189 -10.13 7.67 24.65
C LYS A 189 -10.93 6.37 24.76
N GLU A 190 -12.23 6.43 24.92
CA GLU A 190 -13.10 5.26 24.99
C GLU A 190 -13.14 4.51 23.66
N MET A 191 -13.30 5.23 22.54
CA MET A 191 -13.25 4.65 21.20
C MET A 191 -11.91 3.97 20.92
N MET A 192 -10.79 4.59 21.32
CA MET A 192 -9.44 4.06 21.14
C MET A 192 -9.23 2.75 21.92
N MET A 193 -9.78 2.66 23.13
CA MET A 193 -9.61 1.50 24.02
C MET A 193 -10.59 0.37 23.70
N ARG A 194 -11.66 0.67 22.96
CA ARG A 194 -12.67 -0.31 22.64
C ARG A 194 -12.09 -1.37 21.71
N ARG A 195 -12.38 -2.63 22.02
CA ARG A 195 -12.04 -3.79 21.19
C ARG A 195 -13.30 -4.30 20.50
N ASN A 196 -13.16 -4.63 19.24
CA ASN A 196 -14.19 -5.36 18.54
C ASN A 196 -14.18 -6.86 18.95
N LYS A 197 -15.11 -7.66 18.41
CA LYS A 197 -15.20 -9.11 18.72
C LYS A 197 -13.92 -9.87 18.34
N VAL A 198 -13.13 -9.38 17.38
CA VAL A 198 -11.83 -9.95 16.99
C VAL A 198 -10.72 -9.50 17.96
N GLY A 199 -11.00 -8.56 18.86
CA GLY A 199 -10.06 -8.02 19.84
C GLY A 199 -9.19 -6.86 19.34
N LEU A 200 -9.46 -6.35 18.15
CA LEU A 200 -8.70 -5.24 17.56
C LEU A 200 -9.24 -3.89 18.05
N THR A 201 -8.34 -2.94 18.23
CA THR A 201 -8.65 -1.52 18.50
C THR A 201 -8.39 -0.69 17.25
N PRO A 202 -8.85 0.57 17.17
CA PRO A 202 -8.51 1.47 16.06
C PRO A 202 -7.01 1.59 15.78
N LEU A 203 -6.15 1.56 16.81
CA LEU A 203 -4.69 1.58 16.64
C LEU A 203 -4.15 0.32 15.96
N HIS A 204 -4.74 -0.87 16.23
CA HIS A 204 -4.37 -2.09 15.52
C HIS A 204 -4.70 -2.00 14.02
N LEU A 205 -5.90 -1.51 13.69
CA LEU A 205 -6.33 -1.32 12.30
C LEU A 205 -5.44 -0.30 11.58
N LEU A 206 -5.09 0.78 12.25
CA LEU A 206 -4.18 1.79 11.71
C LEU A 206 -2.79 1.21 11.42
N ALA A 207 -2.24 0.41 12.36
CA ALA A 207 -0.98 -0.30 12.18
C ALA A 207 -1.03 -1.33 11.03
N ALA A 208 -2.20 -1.94 10.81
CA ALA A 208 -2.44 -2.90 9.73
C ALA A 208 -2.67 -2.25 8.35
N THR A 209 -2.70 -0.90 8.25
CA THR A 209 -2.93 -0.18 6.99
C THR A 209 -1.68 0.56 6.51
N PRO A 210 -0.63 -0.14 6.03
CA PRO A 210 0.64 0.47 5.65
C PRO A 210 0.50 1.48 4.49
N SER A 211 -0.47 1.28 3.58
CA SER A 211 -0.74 2.20 2.47
C SER A 211 -1.15 3.61 2.90
N ALA A 212 -1.50 3.81 4.17
CA ALA A 212 -1.86 5.09 4.73
C ALA A 212 -0.66 5.89 5.28
N PHE A 213 0.55 5.31 5.25
CA PHE A 213 1.76 5.97 5.74
C PHE A 213 2.76 6.25 4.62
N LYS A 214 3.47 7.37 4.77
CA LYS A 214 4.45 7.82 3.78
C LYS A 214 5.58 6.81 3.60
N SER A 215 6.10 6.26 4.69
CA SER A 215 7.26 5.38 4.68
C SER A 215 7.08 4.13 3.83
N THR A 216 5.90 3.53 3.88
CA THR A 216 5.55 2.32 3.15
C THR A 216 5.06 2.62 1.74
N CYS A 217 4.25 3.67 1.58
CA CYS A 217 3.60 4.01 0.31
C CYS A 217 4.59 4.54 -0.75
N LEU A 218 5.63 5.31 -0.36
CA LEU A 218 6.63 5.86 -1.27
C LEU A 218 7.82 4.93 -1.50
N HIS A 219 7.94 3.87 -0.72
CA HIS A 219 9.02 2.90 -0.89
C HIS A 219 8.93 2.20 -2.25
N GLY A 220 10.01 2.26 -3.04
CA GLY A 220 10.05 1.65 -4.39
C GLY A 220 9.35 2.44 -5.50
N ARG A 221 8.74 3.60 -5.23
CA ARG A 221 8.16 4.44 -6.29
C ARG A 221 9.22 5.24 -7.04
N SER A 222 8.88 5.63 -8.28
CA SER A 222 9.76 6.40 -9.14
C SER A 222 10.18 7.73 -8.48
N ILE A 223 11.42 8.17 -8.72
CA ILE A 223 11.98 9.43 -8.22
C ILE A 223 11.07 10.62 -8.56
N LEU A 224 10.46 10.59 -9.74
CA LEU A 224 9.54 11.66 -10.20
C LEU A 224 8.31 11.76 -9.28
N VAL A 225 7.71 10.63 -8.91
CA VAL A 225 6.56 10.60 -7.98
C VAL A 225 6.97 11.15 -6.60
N CYS A 226 8.16 10.79 -6.11
CA CYS A 226 8.67 11.29 -4.84
C CYS A 226 8.94 12.80 -4.87
N LEU A 227 9.47 13.34 -5.97
CA LEU A 227 9.68 14.78 -6.17
C LEU A 227 8.35 15.53 -6.22
N ILE A 228 7.39 15.07 -7.02
CA ILE A 228 6.05 15.67 -7.12
C ILE A 228 5.34 15.62 -5.76
N TYR A 229 5.40 14.52 -5.06
CA TYR A 229 4.87 14.39 -3.70
C TYR A 229 5.50 15.40 -2.74
N GLY A 230 6.81 15.67 -2.84
CA GLY A 230 7.51 16.68 -2.05
C GLY A 230 7.01 18.10 -2.31
N PHE A 231 6.66 18.41 -3.55
CA PHE A 231 6.23 19.74 -3.99
C PHE A 231 4.86 20.15 -3.42
N PHE A 232 3.92 19.21 -3.28
CA PHE A 232 2.61 19.55 -2.70
C PHE A 232 2.73 19.90 -1.22
N ARG A 233 2.18 21.04 -0.82
CA ARG A 233 2.02 21.42 0.58
C ARG A 233 0.59 21.07 1.01
N VAL A 234 0.45 20.18 1.96
CA VAL A 234 -0.83 19.84 2.60
C VAL A 234 -0.76 20.33 4.03
N GLU A 235 -1.70 21.18 4.42
CA GLU A 235 -1.81 21.66 5.79
C GLU A 235 -2.52 20.62 6.65
N GLU A 236 -2.15 20.59 7.93
CA GLU A 236 -2.88 19.81 8.92
C GLU A 236 -4.31 20.35 9.06
N LYS A 237 -5.24 19.44 9.23
CA LYS A 237 -6.64 19.80 9.37
C LYS A 237 -6.87 20.43 10.74
N LYS A 238 -7.23 21.70 10.74
CA LYS A 238 -7.63 22.40 11.97
C LYS A 238 -9.12 22.16 12.22
N GLN A 239 -9.52 22.18 13.48
CA GLN A 239 -10.92 22.13 13.86
C GLN A 239 -11.63 23.37 13.29
N ALA A 240 -12.42 23.19 12.25
CA ALA A 240 -13.25 24.24 11.67
C ALA A 240 -14.63 24.24 12.34
N THR A 241 -15.29 25.39 12.34
CA THR A 241 -16.69 25.46 12.77
C THR A 241 -17.56 24.66 11.78
N MET A 242 -18.48 23.86 12.29
CA MET A 242 -19.30 22.91 11.55
C MET A 242 -20.01 23.50 10.34
N LYS A 243 -20.51 24.75 10.44
CA LYS A 243 -21.13 25.48 9.32
C LYS A 243 -20.18 25.75 8.17
N GLU A 244 -18.94 26.13 8.47
CA GLU A 244 -17.92 26.41 7.44
C GLU A 244 -17.51 25.13 6.68
N GLU A 245 -17.48 23.98 7.33
CA GLU A 245 -17.11 22.72 6.69
C GLU A 245 -18.20 22.17 5.76
N VAL A 246 -19.47 22.23 6.16
CA VAL A 246 -20.61 21.85 5.33
C VAL A 246 -20.69 22.72 4.08
N GLU A 247 -20.58 24.06 4.23
CA GLU A 247 -20.55 24.99 3.10
C GLU A 247 -19.32 24.80 2.20
N GLN A 248 -18.16 24.48 2.79
CA GLN A 248 -16.93 24.25 2.03
C GLN A 248 -16.98 22.94 1.25
N CYS A 249 -17.61 21.90 1.80
CA CYS A 249 -17.85 20.63 1.10
C CYS A 249 -18.82 20.80 -0.08
N GLU A 250 -19.90 21.56 0.10
CA GLU A 250 -20.86 21.86 -0.97
C GLU A 250 -20.20 22.69 -2.10
N ARG A 251 -19.34 23.67 -1.79
CA ARG A 251 -18.58 24.45 -2.78
C ARG A 251 -17.57 23.58 -3.54
N LYS A 252 -16.84 22.68 -2.86
CA LYS A 252 -15.87 21.77 -3.50
C LYS A 252 -16.53 20.77 -4.45
N SER A 253 -17.75 20.35 -4.16
CA SER A 253 -18.51 19.45 -5.03
C SER A 253 -18.80 20.05 -6.42
N ARG A 254 -18.94 21.39 -6.52
CA ARG A 254 -19.22 22.10 -7.80
C ARG A 254 -17.98 22.35 -8.67
N VAL A 255 -16.77 22.28 -8.10
CA VAL A 255 -15.51 22.62 -8.80
C VAL A 255 -14.84 21.39 -9.46
N LYS A 256 -15.40 20.20 -9.34
CA LYS A 256 -14.77 18.91 -9.70
C LYS A 256 -14.52 18.61 -11.17
N PHE A 257 -14.81 19.51 -12.12
CA PHE A 257 -14.75 19.16 -13.55
C PHE A 257 -13.42 19.42 -14.29
N TYR A 258 -12.43 20.09 -13.65
CA TYR A 258 -11.17 20.44 -14.31
C TYR A 258 -9.94 20.13 -13.43
N GLN A 259 -9.68 18.87 -13.09
CA GLN A 259 -8.40 18.53 -12.46
C GLN A 259 -7.72 17.37 -13.17
N GLU A 260 -6.56 17.68 -13.73
CA GLU A 260 -5.57 16.80 -14.34
C GLU A 260 -5.36 15.52 -13.53
N ILE A 261 -5.70 14.38 -14.13
CA ILE A 261 -5.88 13.08 -13.46
C ILE A 261 -4.62 12.61 -12.71
N GLY A 262 -3.40 12.95 -13.15
CA GLY A 262 -2.17 12.43 -12.56
C GLY A 262 -1.73 13.13 -11.25
N PHE A 263 -1.78 14.46 -11.20
CA PHE A 263 -1.35 15.23 -10.03
C PHE A 263 -2.37 15.16 -8.88
N TYR A 264 -3.64 15.03 -9.21
CA TYR A 264 -4.72 14.86 -8.22
C TYR A 264 -4.52 13.62 -7.34
N GLN A 265 -4.15 12.49 -7.93
CA GLN A 265 -3.94 11.25 -7.19
C GLN A 265 -2.78 11.37 -6.17
N ILE A 266 -1.67 12.03 -6.57
CA ILE A 266 -0.52 12.24 -5.68
C ILE A 266 -0.88 13.18 -4.52
N ARG A 267 -1.65 14.24 -4.80
CA ARG A 267 -2.15 15.16 -3.78
C ARG A 267 -3.07 14.45 -2.78
N LYS A 268 -4.06 13.68 -3.28
CA LYS A 268 -4.99 12.90 -2.45
C LYS A 268 -4.24 11.88 -1.58
N MET A 269 -3.22 11.23 -2.13
CA MET A 269 -2.34 10.35 -1.37
C MET A 269 -1.62 11.10 -0.24
N LYS A 270 -1.13 12.32 -0.48
CA LYS A 270 -0.47 13.13 0.54
C LYS A 270 -1.43 13.60 1.63
N GLU A 271 -2.66 13.99 1.27
CA GLU A 271 -3.73 14.33 2.21
C GLU A 271 -4.04 13.14 3.12
N LYS A 272 -4.21 11.95 2.54
CA LYS A 272 -4.40 10.70 3.29
C LYS A 272 -3.28 10.45 4.32
N HIS A 273 -2.01 10.59 3.90
CA HIS A 273 -0.87 10.40 4.80
C HIS A 273 -0.85 11.42 5.95
N THR A 274 -1.20 12.67 5.68
CA THR A 274 -1.24 13.74 6.69
C THR A 274 -2.33 13.46 7.73
N TRP A 275 -3.54 13.14 7.29
CA TRP A 275 -4.65 12.82 8.21
C TRP A 275 -4.40 11.56 9.03
N CYS A 276 -3.81 10.54 8.43
CA CYS A 276 -3.44 9.31 9.13
C CYS A 276 -2.44 9.58 10.27
N LEU A 277 -1.42 10.42 10.00
CA LEU A 277 -0.47 10.85 11.04
C LEU A 277 -1.13 11.66 12.15
N GLN A 278 -2.07 12.56 11.81
CA GLN A 278 -2.82 13.33 12.82
C GLN A 278 -3.66 12.39 13.69
N ILE A 279 -4.43 11.47 13.08
CA ILE A 279 -5.23 10.48 13.82
C ILE A 279 -4.34 9.67 14.77
N MET A 280 -3.22 9.15 14.27
CA MET A 280 -2.27 8.40 15.08
C MET A 280 -1.77 9.21 16.28
N ASN A 281 -1.37 10.47 16.05
CA ASN A 281 -0.83 11.32 17.10
C ASN A 281 -1.89 11.64 18.15
N GLU A 282 -3.11 12.00 17.74
CA GLU A 282 -4.22 12.29 18.66
C GLU A 282 -4.57 11.04 19.51
N LEU A 283 -4.68 9.87 18.88
CA LEU A 283 -4.97 8.64 19.61
C LEU A 283 -3.86 8.31 20.63
N LEU A 284 -2.59 8.44 20.25
CA LEU A 284 -1.46 8.14 21.13
C LEU A 284 -1.28 9.18 22.25
N GLN A 285 -1.66 10.45 22.05
CA GLN A 285 -1.61 11.49 23.09
C GLN A 285 -2.63 11.24 24.21
N HIS A 286 -3.77 10.64 23.89
CA HIS A 286 -4.81 10.27 24.87
C HIS A 286 -4.54 8.94 25.58
N ALA A 287 -3.53 8.17 25.15
CA ALA A 287 -3.15 6.89 25.74
C ALA A 287 -2.22 7.07 26.94
N SER A 288 -2.44 6.30 28.01
CA SER A 288 -1.49 6.14 29.11
C SER A 288 -0.73 4.80 28.98
N ASP A 289 0.35 4.62 29.76
CA ASP A 289 1.08 3.34 29.84
C ASP A 289 0.17 2.19 30.31
N GLU A 290 -0.78 2.48 31.22
CA GLU A 290 -1.78 1.51 31.66
C GLU A 290 -2.76 1.14 30.55
N ASP A 291 -3.21 2.12 29.77
CA ASP A 291 -4.10 1.90 28.65
C ASP A 291 -3.42 1.02 27.59
N MET A 292 -2.16 1.31 27.28
CA MET A 292 -1.36 0.48 26.37
C MET A 292 -1.14 -0.93 26.93
N SER A 293 -1.05 -1.10 28.27
CA SER A 293 -0.98 -2.42 28.90
C SER A 293 -2.29 -3.20 28.76
N LYS A 294 -3.42 -2.53 28.90
CA LYS A 294 -4.76 -3.15 28.72
C LYS A 294 -5.00 -3.58 27.27
N ILE A 295 -4.43 -2.86 26.30
CA ILE A 295 -4.48 -3.25 24.87
C ILE A 295 -3.77 -4.59 24.60
N ILE A 296 -2.86 -5.02 25.47
CA ILE A 296 -2.09 -6.25 25.38
C ILE A 296 -2.74 -7.43 26.12
N SER A 297 -3.73 -7.16 26.99
CA SER A 297 -4.31 -8.22 27.85
C SER A 297 -4.95 -9.34 27.03
N ARG A 298 -4.74 -10.57 27.51
CA ARG A 298 -5.26 -11.81 26.91
C ARG A 298 -6.79 -11.80 26.82
N ILE A 299 -7.33 -12.17 25.67
CA ILE A 299 -8.77 -12.40 25.53
C ILE A 299 -9.04 -13.87 25.84
N PRO A 300 -9.97 -14.17 26.75
CA PRO A 300 -10.43 -15.55 26.93
C PRO A 300 -11.06 -16.06 25.64
N SER A 301 -10.73 -17.28 25.23
CA SER A 301 -11.22 -17.91 24.00
C SER A 301 -12.74 -18.13 23.93
N GLU A 302 -13.46 -17.96 25.02
CA GLU A 302 -14.91 -18.11 25.10
C GLU A 302 -15.70 -17.12 24.23
N HIS A 303 -15.12 -15.98 23.88
CA HIS A 303 -15.77 -14.97 23.03
C HIS A 303 -15.55 -15.16 21.51
N LEU A 304 -14.62 -16.04 21.10
CA LEU A 304 -14.31 -16.30 19.69
C LEU A 304 -15.14 -17.43 19.08
N SER A 305 -15.70 -18.32 19.89
CA SER A 305 -16.44 -19.52 19.45
C SER A 305 -17.83 -19.24 18.89
N ILE A 306 -18.38 -18.03 19.08
CA ILE A 306 -19.76 -17.70 18.65
C ILE A 306 -19.84 -17.25 17.18
N SER A 307 -18.74 -16.90 16.53
CA SER A 307 -18.74 -16.37 15.16
C SER A 307 -18.32 -17.36 14.07
N LEU A 308 -17.95 -18.60 14.40
CA LEU A 308 -17.54 -19.62 13.43
C LEU A 308 -18.59 -20.72 13.18
N GLU A 309 -19.76 -20.66 13.84
CA GLU A 309 -20.79 -21.74 13.73
C GLU A 309 -21.83 -21.53 12.64
N LYS A 310 -21.64 -20.69 11.65
CA LYS A 310 -22.66 -20.48 10.60
C LYS A 310 -22.19 -20.61 9.15
N GLU A 311 -21.14 -21.32 8.86
CA GLU A 311 -20.82 -21.75 7.48
C GLU A 311 -19.99 -23.05 7.48
N GLU A 312 -20.58 -24.18 7.89
CA GLU A 312 -20.08 -25.52 7.51
C GLU A 312 -21.26 -26.49 7.41
N ASP A 313 -21.75 -26.63 6.19
CA ASP A 313 -22.36 -27.89 5.75
C ASP A 313 -21.30 -28.64 4.92
N ASN A 314 -21.07 -29.88 5.36
CA ASN A 314 -20.46 -31.03 4.68
C ASN A 314 -18.97 -31.33 4.80
N GLU A 315 -18.77 -32.44 5.58
CA GLU A 315 -17.90 -33.61 5.38
C GLU A 315 -16.40 -33.49 5.59
N SER A 316 -15.92 -33.89 6.69
CA SER A 316 -15.25 -35.20 6.99
C SER A 316 -14.45 -35.16 8.29
N GLU A 317 -14.61 -36.21 9.06
CA GLU A 317 -13.97 -36.52 10.33
C GLU A 317 -12.44 -36.48 10.27
N SER A 318 -11.80 -35.70 11.16
CA SER A 318 -10.61 -36.17 11.85
C SER A 318 -10.48 -35.46 13.20
N MET A 319 -10.52 -36.28 14.25
CA MET A 319 -10.32 -35.96 15.67
C MET A 319 -9.03 -35.15 15.87
N ALA A 320 -9.14 -33.89 16.28
CA ALA A 320 -8.14 -33.22 17.10
C ALA A 320 -8.88 -32.25 18.03
N THR A 321 -8.97 -32.63 19.31
CA THR A 321 -9.48 -31.74 20.36
C THR A 321 -8.68 -30.46 20.44
N PRO A 322 -9.30 -29.26 20.32
CA PRO A 322 -8.59 -28.02 20.55
C PRO A 322 -8.36 -27.83 22.04
N VAL A 323 -7.11 -27.77 22.45
CA VAL A 323 -6.71 -27.27 23.77
C VAL A 323 -7.18 -25.80 23.84
N PRO A 324 -7.82 -25.35 24.93
CA PRO A 324 -8.24 -23.94 25.07
C PRO A 324 -7.01 -23.05 25.15
N GLY A 325 -6.58 -22.54 24.01
CA GLY A 325 -5.45 -21.62 23.88
C GLY A 325 -5.94 -20.18 23.93
N THR A 326 -5.47 -19.44 24.91
CA THR A 326 -5.64 -17.98 24.98
C THR A 326 -4.94 -17.36 23.78
N ILE A 327 -5.67 -16.77 22.84
CA ILE A 327 -5.08 -16.07 21.70
C ILE A 327 -4.53 -14.73 22.19
N ILE A 328 -3.21 -14.56 22.12
CA ILE A 328 -2.57 -13.26 22.40
C ILE A 328 -2.63 -12.45 21.12
N ILE A 329 -3.40 -11.37 21.15
CA ILE A 329 -3.43 -10.41 20.04
C ILE A 329 -2.12 -9.62 20.06
N GLU A 330 -1.48 -9.54 18.89
CA GLU A 330 -0.27 -8.74 18.73
C GLU A 330 -0.55 -7.25 18.97
N THR A 331 0.37 -6.58 19.65
CA THR A 331 0.21 -5.15 19.96
C THR A 331 0.26 -4.29 18.69
N PRO A 332 -0.33 -3.08 18.68
CA PRO A 332 -0.18 -2.15 17.56
C PRO A 332 1.28 -1.90 17.17
N LEU A 333 2.21 -1.90 18.14
CA LEU A 333 3.64 -1.77 17.90
C LEU A 333 4.20 -2.96 17.10
N MET A 334 3.80 -4.18 17.44
CA MET A 334 4.22 -5.40 16.74
C MET A 334 3.67 -5.44 15.32
N ILE A 335 2.39 -5.10 15.15
CA ILE A 335 1.77 -5.02 13.83
C ILE A 335 2.48 -3.95 12.98
N ALA A 336 2.74 -2.77 13.53
CA ALA A 336 3.49 -1.72 12.84
C ALA A 336 4.91 -2.16 12.46
N ALA A 337 5.57 -2.95 13.31
CA ALA A 337 6.87 -3.53 12.99
C ALA A 337 6.80 -4.56 11.86
N LYS A 338 5.74 -5.37 11.78
CA LYS A 338 5.49 -6.33 10.69
C LYS A 338 5.16 -5.65 9.37
N THR A 339 4.28 -4.64 9.41
CA THR A 339 3.78 -3.93 8.23
C THR A 339 4.73 -2.85 7.72
N GLY A 340 5.76 -2.49 8.49
CA GLY A 340 6.77 -1.51 8.11
C GLY A 340 6.39 -0.04 8.38
N VAL A 341 5.36 0.21 9.19
CA VAL A 341 4.92 1.56 9.55
C VAL A 341 5.89 2.18 10.57
N LYS A 342 6.97 2.76 10.04
CA LYS A 342 8.05 3.32 10.87
C LYS A 342 7.58 4.48 11.73
N GLU A 343 6.69 5.33 11.23
CA GLU A 343 6.15 6.50 11.92
C GLU A 343 5.47 6.09 13.23
N MET A 344 4.70 4.99 13.19
CA MET A 344 4.04 4.47 14.38
C MET A 344 5.02 3.83 15.35
N VAL A 345 6.00 3.07 14.85
CA VAL A 345 7.05 2.47 15.69
C VAL A 345 7.85 3.56 16.42
N GLU A 346 8.27 4.61 15.70
CA GLU A 346 8.98 5.75 16.29
C GLU A 346 8.15 6.42 17.37
N LYS A 347 6.88 6.73 17.08
CA LYS A 347 6.03 7.46 18.00
C LYS A 347 5.65 6.68 19.25
N ILE A 348 5.31 5.39 19.09
CA ILE A 348 5.02 4.52 20.25
C ILE A 348 6.25 4.36 21.14
N LEU A 349 7.44 4.15 20.58
CA LEU A 349 8.67 4.02 21.38
C LEU A 349 9.15 5.32 21.99
N GLU A 350 8.79 6.47 21.41
CA GLU A 350 9.01 7.78 22.00
C GLU A 350 8.18 7.98 23.27
N LEU A 351 6.87 7.69 23.19
CA LEU A 351 5.91 7.88 24.28
C LEU A 351 5.95 6.75 25.31
N PHE A 352 6.13 5.51 24.87
CA PHE A 352 6.06 4.29 25.68
C PHE A 352 7.31 3.41 25.51
N PRO A 353 8.48 3.82 26.03
CA PRO A 353 9.74 3.09 25.83
C PRO A 353 9.74 1.66 26.38
N THR A 354 8.91 1.37 27.38
CA THR A 354 8.77 0.07 28.03
C THR A 354 8.28 -1.01 27.08
N ARG A 355 7.47 -0.65 26.08
CA ARG A 355 6.84 -1.54 25.08
C ARG A 355 7.84 -2.24 24.14
N ILE A 356 9.06 -1.81 24.13
CA ILE A 356 10.13 -2.45 23.37
C ILE A 356 10.40 -3.89 23.80
N LYS A 357 10.01 -4.25 25.03
CA LYS A 357 10.17 -5.59 25.60
C LYS A 357 9.02 -6.53 25.29
N ASP A 358 7.95 -6.03 24.66
CA ASP A 358 6.79 -6.85 24.31
C ASP A 358 7.21 -7.98 23.36
N VAL A 359 6.65 -9.16 23.58
CA VAL A 359 6.87 -10.35 22.76
C VAL A 359 5.53 -10.97 22.37
N ASN A 360 5.45 -11.53 21.16
CA ASN A 360 4.25 -12.24 20.71
C ASN A 360 4.24 -13.70 21.19
N ASP A 361 3.23 -14.45 20.75
CA ASP A 361 3.07 -15.88 21.09
C ASP A 361 4.25 -16.76 20.64
N GLU A 362 4.96 -16.36 19.60
CA GLU A 362 6.16 -17.05 19.11
C GLU A 362 7.43 -16.65 19.90
N GLY A 363 7.33 -15.74 20.86
CA GLY A 363 8.46 -15.18 21.60
C GLY A 363 9.24 -14.14 20.79
N LYS A 364 8.69 -13.65 19.68
CA LYS A 364 9.33 -12.65 18.82
C LYS A 364 9.08 -11.23 19.35
N ASN A 365 10.15 -10.48 19.55
CA ASN A 365 10.09 -9.04 19.81
C ASN A 365 10.04 -8.25 18.51
N ILE A 366 9.94 -6.92 18.61
CA ILE A 366 9.85 -6.03 17.42
C ILE A 366 11.08 -6.10 16.51
N VAL A 367 12.28 -6.41 17.02
CA VAL A 367 13.50 -6.57 16.21
C VAL A 367 13.40 -7.85 15.39
N LEU A 368 12.96 -8.94 16.02
CA LEU A 368 12.75 -10.23 15.36
C LEU A 368 11.64 -10.12 14.31
N LEU A 369 10.53 -9.44 14.62
CA LEU A 369 9.44 -9.21 13.68
C LEU A 369 9.90 -8.36 12.48
N ALA A 370 10.62 -7.26 12.72
CA ALA A 370 11.15 -6.44 11.63
C ALA A 370 12.14 -7.20 10.75
N ALA A 371 12.91 -8.14 11.33
CA ALA A 371 13.82 -9.00 10.58
C ALA A 371 13.08 -10.04 9.73
N ASP A 372 12.09 -10.70 10.31
CA ASP A 372 11.28 -11.74 9.67
C ASP A 372 10.47 -11.18 8.47
N TYR A 373 9.84 -10.03 8.67
CA TYR A 373 9.01 -9.35 7.65
C TYR A 373 9.78 -8.40 6.72
N ARG A 374 11.11 -8.40 6.70
CA ARG A 374 11.99 -7.59 5.82
C ARG A 374 11.73 -6.08 5.90
N GLN A 375 11.38 -5.55 7.06
CA GLN A 375 11.07 -4.15 7.23
C GLN A 375 12.33 -3.30 7.44
N ILE A 376 13.00 -2.95 6.34
CA ILE A 376 14.31 -2.28 6.34
C ILE A 376 14.28 -0.96 7.12
N GLU A 377 13.26 -0.11 6.91
CA GLU A 377 13.19 1.20 7.56
C GLU A 377 12.95 1.07 9.06
N VAL A 378 12.07 0.15 9.48
CA VAL A 378 11.83 -0.15 10.90
C VAL A 378 13.10 -0.69 11.54
N PHE A 379 13.73 -1.69 10.93
CA PHE A 379 14.97 -2.27 11.45
C PHE A 379 16.11 -1.23 11.56
N ARG A 380 16.22 -0.33 10.57
CA ARG A 380 17.20 0.79 10.58
C ARG A 380 16.98 1.75 11.75
N ILE A 381 15.70 2.09 12.04
CA ILE A 381 15.35 2.95 13.17
C ILE A 381 15.70 2.27 14.49
N LEU A 382 15.33 0.99 14.63
CA LEU A 382 15.67 0.22 15.83
C LEU A 382 17.18 0.18 16.07
N CYS A 383 17.99 0.03 15.01
CA CYS A 383 19.45 0.09 15.12
C CYS A 383 20.00 1.48 15.53
N LYS A 384 19.30 2.58 15.17
CA LYS A 384 19.72 3.95 15.50
C LYS A 384 19.32 4.39 16.90
N GLN A 385 18.34 3.76 17.52
CA GLN A 385 17.87 4.14 18.85
C GLN A 385 18.94 3.81 19.92
N LYS A 386 19.49 4.87 20.51
CA LYS A 386 20.53 4.76 21.58
C LYS A 386 19.99 4.07 22.87
N ARG A 387 18.68 4.09 23.09
CA ARG A 387 18.02 3.50 24.27
C ARG A 387 17.83 1.99 24.16
N LEU A 388 18.01 1.41 22.97
CA LEU A 388 17.94 -0.04 22.76
C LEU A 388 19.19 -0.69 23.33
N THR A 389 18.99 -1.42 24.42
CA THR A 389 20.03 -2.25 25.02
C THR A 389 20.40 -3.38 24.05
N GLU A 390 21.67 -3.73 24.00
CA GLU A 390 22.20 -4.83 23.19
C GLU A 390 21.45 -6.16 23.47
N SER A 391 20.90 -6.31 24.69
CA SER A 391 20.12 -7.46 25.11
C SER A 391 18.89 -7.73 24.24
N ILE A 392 18.20 -6.71 23.71
CA ILE A 392 17.01 -6.90 22.87
C ILE A 392 17.37 -7.50 21.51
N PHE A 393 18.54 -7.12 20.95
CA PHE A 393 19.05 -7.70 19.71
C PHE A 393 19.58 -9.13 19.89
N ARG A 394 19.89 -9.54 21.13
CA ARG A 394 20.35 -10.89 21.47
C ARG A 394 19.23 -11.85 21.80
N GLN A 395 18.00 -11.35 21.90
CA GLN A 395 16.83 -12.20 22.14
C GLN A 395 16.58 -13.18 20.99
N VAL A 396 15.99 -14.30 21.33
CA VAL A 396 15.65 -15.38 20.40
C VAL A 396 14.17 -15.72 20.56
N ASP A 397 13.57 -16.25 19.50
CA ASP A 397 12.19 -16.77 19.52
C ASP A 397 12.11 -18.14 20.27
N LYS A 398 10.91 -18.72 20.31
CA LYS A 398 10.68 -20.04 20.94
C LYS A 398 11.46 -21.18 20.27
N GLU A 399 11.86 -21.02 18.99
CA GLU A 399 12.68 -21.99 18.25
C GLU A 399 14.19 -21.73 18.41
N GLY A 400 14.58 -20.72 19.17
CA GLY A 400 15.97 -20.30 19.35
C GLY A 400 16.54 -19.48 18.20
N ASN A 401 15.68 -18.98 17.28
CA ASN A 401 16.13 -18.15 16.18
C ASN A 401 16.38 -16.71 16.64
N ASN A 402 17.52 -16.17 16.32
CA ASN A 402 17.81 -14.73 16.44
C ASN A 402 17.36 -13.99 15.16
N ALA A 403 17.49 -12.66 15.15
CA ALA A 403 17.06 -11.85 13.99
C ALA A 403 17.77 -12.24 12.68
N LEU A 404 19.01 -12.75 12.74
CA LEU A 404 19.73 -13.17 11.55
C LEU A 404 19.25 -14.53 11.03
N HIS A 405 18.81 -15.47 11.92
CA HIS A 405 18.14 -16.70 11.47
C HIS A 405 16.83 -16.40 10.75
N LEU A 406 16.02 -15.48 11.30
CA LEU A 406 14.76 -15.07 10.65
C LEU A 406 15.01 -14.33 9.33
N ALA A 407 16.04 -13.49 9.27
CA ALA A 407 16.44 -12.86 8.02
C ALA A 407 17.01 -13.86 6.99
N ALA A 408 17.47 -15.03 7.44
CA ALA A 408 17.98 -16.11 6.58
C ALA A 408 16.90 -17.04 6.03
N MET A 409 15.71 -17.08 6.62
CA MET A 409 14.57 -17.82 6.09
C MET A 409 14.07 -17.14 4.81
N LEU A 410 13.53 -17.90 3.88
CA LEU A 410 12.90 -17.31 2.69
C LEU A 410 11.64 -16.55 3.13
N GLY A 411 11.56 -15.26 2.82
CA GLY A 411 10.42 -14.43 3.18
C GLY A 411 9.13 -14.96 2.60
N VAL A 412 8.08 -15.00 3.41
CA VAL A 412 6.73 -15.27 2.93
C VAL A 412 6.41 -14.27 1.84
N LYS A 413 5.94 -14.74 0.68
CA LYS A 413 5.63 -13.94 -0.51
C LYS A 413 4.75 -12.73 -0.18
N LEU A 414 5.36 -11.63 0.26
CA LEU A 414 4.71 -10.33 0.31
C LEU A 414 4.67 -9.66 -1.08
N ASP A 415 5.11 -10.34 -2.12
CA ASP A 415 5.57 -9.78 -3.39
C ASP A 415 5.00 -10.38 -4.65
N SER A 416 3.70 -10.55 -4.73
CA SER A 416 3.06 -10.60 -6.07
C SER A 416 2.94 -9.21 -6.73
N LEU A 417 3.31 -8.13 -6.03
CA LEU A 417 3.11 -6.73 -6.47
C LEU A 417 4.34 -6.04 -7.10
N TYR A 418 5.56 -6.57 -6.93
CA TYR A 418 6.77 -5.92 -7.45
C TYR A 418 7.62 -6.85 -8.31
N HIS A 419 7.38 -6.79 -9.62
CA HIS A 419 8.34 -7.03 -10.71
C HIS A 419 9.34 -8.19 -10.56
N GLY A 420 9.01 -9.33 -11.15
CA GLY A 420 9.97 -10.30 -11.65
C GLY A 420 10.75 -11.09 -10.59
N GLU A 421 10.67 -12.40 -10.67
CA GLU A 421 11.39 -13.37 -9.82
C GLU A 421 12.90 -13.14 -9.78
N THR A 422 13.47 -12.47 -10.78
CA THR A 422 14.89 -12.29 -11.05
C THR A 422 15.65 -11.38 -10.09
N LEU A 423 14.98 -10.45 -9.42
CA LEU A 423 15.64 -9.54 -8.47
C LEU A 423 15.39 -9.94 -7.02
N SER A 424 14.63 -11.01 -6.81
CA SER A 424 14.26 -11.46 -5.47
C SER A 424 15.47 -11.95 -4.68
N MET A 425 16.35 -12.75 -5.29
CA MET A 425 17.54 -13.26 -4.62
C MET A 425 18.55 -12.17 -4.23
N LEU A 426 18.75 -11.18 -5.11
CA LEU A 426 19.63 -10.06 -4.82
C LEU A 426 19.12 -9.23 -3.64
N ARG A 427 17.80 -9.08 -3.52
CA ARG A 427 17.15 -8.41 -2.39
C ARG A 427 17.32 -9.20 -1.10
N GLU A 428 17.13 -10.52 -1.14
CA GLU A 428 17.31 -11.40 0.01
C GLU A 428 18.78 -11.40 0.49
N ILE A 429 19.76 -11.45 -0.42
CA ILE A 429 21.17 -11.35 -0.07
C ILE A 429 21.47 -10.01 0.62
N LYS A 430 21.01 -8.89 0.05
CA LYS A 430 21.22 -7.57 0.63
C LYS A 430 20.58 -7.42 1.99
N TRP A 431 19.37 -7.98 2.15
CA TRP A 431 18.70 -7.99 3.42
C TRP A 431 19.49 -8.77 4.46
N PHE A 432 19.89 -9.99 4.14
CA PHE A 432 20.70 -10.83 5.04
C PHE A 432 22.00 -10.15 5.43
N GLU A 433 22.75 -9.58 4.48
CA GLU A 433 23.97 -8.82 4.74
C GLU A 433 23.73 -7.56 5.57
N PHE A 434 22.64 -6.83 5.31
CA PHE A 434 22.26 -5.66 6.08
C PHE A 434 22.00 -6.02 7.55
N VAL A 435 21.20 -7.06 7.82
CA VAL A 435 20.93 -7.53 9.17
C VAL A 435 22.24 -8.03 9.81
N LYS A 436 23.05 -8.85 9.12
CA LYS A 436 24.35 -9.36 9.59
C LYS A 436 25.29 -8.24 10.04
N ASN A 437 25.41 -7.18 9.25
CA ASN A 437 26.26 -6.02 9.54
C ASN A 437 25.68 -5.08 10.61
N SER A 438 24.40 -5.18 10.91
CA SER A 438 23.70 -4.36 11.92
C SER A 438 23.62 -5.03 13.28
N MET A 439 23.83 -6.34 13.34
CA MET A 439 23.73 -7.13 14.58
C MET A 439 25.02 -7.08 15.42
N PRO A 440 24.93 -7.30 16.74
CA PRO A 440 26.11 -7.49 17.58
C PRO A 440 26.99 -8.65 17.09
N PRO A 441 28.30 -8.58 17.24
CA PRO A 441 29.21 -9.65 16.82
C PRO A 441 28.93 -10.97 17.54
N GLY A 442 29.24 -12.10 16.89
CA GLY A 442 29.08 -13.44 17.41
C GLY A 442 27.67 -14.04 17.30
N LEU A 443 26.67 -13.32 16.74
CA LEU A 443 25.32 -13.85 16.52
C LEU A 443 25.18 -14.64 15.22
N SER A 444 26.09 -14.45 14.28
CA SER A 444 26.12 -15.18 13.00
C SER A 444 26.55 -16.66 13.13
N GLU A 445 27.20 -17.01 14.22
CA GLU A 445 27.74 -18.37 14.48
C GLU A 445 26.88 -19.14 15.48
N ARG A 446 25.80 -18.53 16.00
CA ARG A 446 24.91 -19.20 16.94
C ARG A 446 24.02 -20.20 16.24
N TYR A 447 23.78 -21.31 16.92
CA TYR A 447 22.84 -22.35 16.52
C TYR A 447 21.46 -22.09 17.10
N ASN A 448 20.40 -22.38 16.30
CA ASN A 448 19.03 -22.46 16.78
C ASN A 448 18.76 -23.83 17.44
N ARG A 449 17.51 -24.09 17.85
CA ARG A 449 17.14 -25.40 18.44
C ARG A 449 17.26 -26.58 17.46
N LYS A 450 17.26 -26.31 16.14
CA LYS A 450 17.45 -27.32 15.09
C LYS A 450 18.95 -27.53 14.77
N MET A 451 19.85 -26.94 15.53
CA MET A 451 21.31 -27.00 15.31
C MET A 451 21.75 -26.41 13.94
N GLU A 452 21.04 -25.40 13.44
CA GLU A 452 21.36 -24.72 12.20
C GLU A 452 21.90 -23.32 12.50
N THR A 453 22.92 -22.89 11.72
CA THR A 453 23.38 -21.51 11.72
C THR A 453 22.55 -20.64 10.75
N PRO A 454 22.55 -19.31 10.89
CA PRO A 454 21.88 -18.44 9.92
C PRO A 454 22.38 -18.64 8.48
N ASP A 455 23.67 -18.88 8.27
CA ASP A 455 24.24 -19.14 6.95
C ASP A 455 23.76 -20.48 6.36
N ASP A 456 23.55 -21.52 7.18
CA ASP A 456 22.99 -22.82 6.75
C ASP A 456 21.54 -22.69 6.33
N ILE A 457 20.73 -22.00 7.15
CA ILE A 457 19.34 -21.70 6.81
C ILE A 457 19.26 -20.92 5.50
N PHE A 458 20.08 -19.89 5.33
CA PHE A 458 20.09 -19.09 4.11
C PHE A 458 20.39 -19.94 2.86
N ARG A 459 21.40 -20.80 2.94
CA ARG A 459 21.76 -21.70 1.83
C ARG A 459 20.65 -22.67 1.48
N HIS A 460 20.01 -23.24 2.51
CA HIS A 460 19.01 -24.27 2.32
C HIS A 460 17.68 -23.67 1.82
N SER A 461 17.20 -22.63 2.46
CA SER A 461 15.92 -21.99 2.12
C SER A 461 15.91 -21.31 0.75
N HIS A 462 17.06 -20.80 0.28
CA HIS A 462 17.17 -20.09 -1.01
C HIS A 462 17.70 -20.94 -2.16
N LYS A 463 17.88 -22.26 -1.97
CA LYS A 463 18.48 -23.15 -2.97
C LYS A 463 17.75 -23.12 -4.32
N GLU A 464 16.43 -23.26 -4.30
CA GLU A 464 15.62 -23.25 -5.52
C GLU A 464 15.60 -21.87 -6.20
N LEU A 465 15.50 -20.80 -5.39
CA LEU A 465 15.56 -19.43 -5.91
C LEU A 465 16.91 -19.15 -6.57
N MET A 466 18.02 -19.58 -5.98
CA MET A 466 19.34 -19.45 -6.58
C MET A 466 19.48 -20.24 -7.86
N ARG A 467 18.82 -21.40 -7.95
CA ARG A 467 18.84 -22.23 -9.16
C ARG A 467 18.06 -21.55 -10.30
N SER A 468 16.85 -21.11 -10.04
CA SER A 468 16.01 -20.47 -11.05
C SER A 468 16.62 -19.17 -11.57
N GLU A 469 17.20 -18.33 -10.70
CA GLU A 469 17.92 -17.12 -11.11
C GLU A 469 19.18 -17.42 -11.93
N ARG A 470 19.94 -18.45 -11.56
CA ARG A 470 21.12 -18.87 -12.33
C ARG A 470 20.71 -19.33 -13.73
N GLU A 471 19.67 -20.14 -13.86
CA GLU A 471 19.14 -20.61 -15.13
C GLU A 471 18.69 -19.44 -16.00
N TRP A 472 17.91 -18.50 -15.43
CA TRP A 472 17.49 -17.27 -16.13
C TRP A 472 18.67 -16.41 -16.57
N LEU A 473 19.65 -16.17 -15.68
CA LEU A 473 20.84 -15.37 -15.97
C LEU A 473 21.63 -15.99 -17.14
N ASN A 474 21.76 -17.32 -17.16
CA ASN A 474 22.46 -18.05 -18.19
C ASN A 474 21.72 -17.98 -19.54
N GLN A 475 20.40 -18.25 -19.54
CA GLN A 475 19.56 -18.16 -20.74
C GLN A 475 19.55 -16.74 -21.32
N THR A 476 19.38 -15.72 -20.47
CA THR A 476 19.42 -14.31 -20.90
C THR A 476 20.79 -13.93 -21.48
N SER A 477 21.89 -14.34 -20.82
CA SER A 477 23.24 -14.07 -21.30
C SER A 477 23.53 -14.76 -22.63
N GLN A 478 23.05 -15.99 -22.81
CA GLN A 478 23.17 -16.71 -24.09
C GLN A 478 22.41 -15.99 -25.22
N ALA A 479 21.15 -15.61 -24.99
CA ALA A 479 20.37 -14.87 -25.97
C ALA A 479 21.01 -13.53 -26.34
N CYS A 480 21.43 -12.76 -25.33
CA CYS A 480 22.10 -11.48 -25.55
C CYS A 480 23.47 -11.63 -26.22
N SER A 481 24.20 -12.73 -25.98
CA SER A 481 25.51 -12.97 -26.66
C SER A 481 25.32 -13.21 -28.16
N VAL A 482 24.25 -13.92 -28.56
CA VAL A 482 23.93 -14.12 -29.99
C VAL A 482 23.65 -12.76 -30.66
N VAL A 483 22.78 -11.94 -30.07
CA VAL A 483 22.45 -10.61 -30.60
C VAL A 483 23.69 -9.73 -30.67
N SER A 484 24.48 -9.69 -29.63
CA SER A 484 25.71 -8.88 -29.55
C SER A 484 26.74 -9.32 -30.61
N THR A 485 26.86 -10.62 -30.87
CA THR A 485 27.74 -11.17 -31.91
C THR A 485 27.26 -10.81 -33.31
N LEU A 486 25.94 -10.80 -33.55
CA LEU A 486 25.37 -10.33 -34.81
C LEU A 486 25.67 -8.83 -35.03
N VAL A 487 25.47 -8.00 -34.00
CA VAL A 487 25.80 -6.56 -34.05
C VAL A 487 27.30 -6.38 -34.32
N LEU A 488 28.15 -7.16 -33.65
CA LEU A 488 29.61 -7.16 -33.87
C LEU A 488 29.98 -7.47 -35.36
N SER A 489 29.35 -8.50 -35.93
CA SER A 489 29.58 -8.91 -37.33
C SER A 489 29.17 -7.81 -38.30
N VAL A 490 27.99 -7.22 -38.08
CA VAL A 490 27.51 -6.09 -38.93
C VAL A 490 28.42 -4.87 -38.77
N ALA A 491 28.82 -4.52 -37.56
CA ALA A 491 29.75 -3.39 -37.29
C ALA A 491 31.09 -3.62 -37.99
N PHE A 492 31.60 -4.85 -37.97
CA PHE A 492 32.81 -5.23 -38.70
C PHE A 492 32.65 -5.09 -40.24
N ALA A 493 31.53 -5.58 -40.79
CA ALA A 493 31.23 -5.48 -42.21
C ALA A 493 31.12 -4.01 -42.66
N ILE A 494 30.43 -3.14 -41.92
CA ILE A 494 30.34 -1.71 -42.22
C ILE A 494 31.70 -1.03 -42.14
N ARG A 495 32.51 -1.36 -41.15
CA ARG A 495 33.88 -0.81 -41.01
C ARG A 495 34.80 -1.23 -42.14
N SER A 496 34.63 -2.43 -42.67
CA SER A 496 35.43 -2.96 -43.77
C SER A 496 35.03 -2.41 -45.15
N ASN A 497 33.73 -2.08 -45.31
CA ASN A 497 33.20 -1.53 -46.56
C ASN A 497 33.10 -0.01 -46.50
N VAL A 498 34.19 0.67 -46.77
CA VAL A 498 34.29 2.13 -46.68
C VAL A 498 33.54 2.82 -47.82
N PRO A 499 32.62 3.75 -47.55
CA PRO A 499 31.95 4.53 -48.62
C PRO A 499 32.98 5.27 -49.51
N GLY A 500 32.79 5.19 -50.82
CA GLY A 500 33.67 5.81 -51.79
C GLY A 500 34.97 5.04 -52.09
N GLY A 501 35.25 3.94 -51.37
CA GLY A 501 36.42 3.09 -51.58
C GLY A 501 37.77 3.67 -51.16
N TYR A 502 38.84 2.98 -51.55
CA TYR A 502 40.22 3.35 -51.20
C TYR A 502 40.98 3.89 -52.44
N ASP A 503 41.85 4.88 -52.24
CA ASP A 503 42.71 5.44 -53.28
C ASP A 503 43.79 4.45 -53.65
N GLY A 504 43.68 3.85 -54.86
CA GLY A 504 44.64 2.91 -55.40
C GLY A 504 45.78 3.59 -56.18
N SER A 505 45.67 4.90 -56.48
CA SER A 505 46.61 5.59 -57.41
C SER A 505 47.98 5.88 -56.79
N ASN A 506 48.13 5.91 -55.46
CA ASN A 506 49.35 6.26 -54.77
C ASN A 506 49.89 5.17 -53.78
N ASN A 507 49.42 3.95 -53.87
CA ASN A 507 49.80 2.82 -52.97
C ASN A 507 49.64 3.09 -51.46
N LYS A 508 48.83 4.10 -51.08
CA LYS A 508 48.72 4.50 -49.65
C LYS A 508 47.50 3.91 -48.96
N GLY A 509 46.56 3.26 -49.67
CA GLY A 509 45.39 2.58 -49.09
C GLY A 509 44.51 3.48 -48.24
N PHE A 510 44.46 4.78 -48.48
CA PHE A 510 43.63 5.71 -47.73
C PHE A 510 42.20 5.79 -48.34
N ALA A 511 41.20 5.99 -47.50
CA ALA A 511 39.85 6.24 -47.96
C ALA A 511 39.76 7.58 -48.75
N ILE A 512 39.08 7.57 -49.89
CA ILE A 512 38.98 8.74 -50.79
C ILE A 512 38.28 9.90 -50.08
N LEU A 513 37.27 9.64 -49.28
CA LEU A 513 36.45 10.62 -48.60
C LEU A 513 36.99 11.09 -47.21
N ARG A 514 38.23 10.73 -46.85
CA ARG A 514 38.76 10.94 -45.47
C ARG A 514 38.70 12.40 -44.97
N ASN A 515 38.72 13.38 -45.86
CA ASN A 515 38.71 14.81 -45.52
C ASN A 515 37.29 15.37 -45.31
N ASN A 516 36.26 14.59 -45.64
CA ASN A 516 34.86 14.99 -45.44
C ASN A 516 34.48 14.86 -43.93
N LYS A 517 33.71 15.84 -43.41
CA LYS A 517 33.25 15.84 -42.00
C LYS A 517 32.30 14.66 -41.70
N VAL A 518 31.41 14.32 -42.63
CA VAL A 518 30.46 13.21 -42.49
C VAL A 518 31.20 11.89 -42.47
N PHE A 519 32.24 11.71 -43.27
CA PHE A 519 33.09 10.53 -43.31
C PHE A 519 33.80 10.32 -41.96
N LYS A 520 34.25 11.38 -41.29
CA LYS A 520 34.85 11.27 -39.94
C LYS A 520 33.85 10.75 -38.92
N TRP A 521 32.58 11.21 -38.98
CA TRP A 521 31.52 10.67 -38.15
C TRP A 521 31.26 9.19 -38.45
N PHE A 522 31.20 8.76 -39.72
CA PHE A 522 31.08 7.37 -40.10
C PHE A 522 32.24 6.53 -39.51
N GLU A 523 33.47 7.00 -39.61
CA GLU A 523 34.65 6.29 -39.11
C GLU A 523 34.62 6.14 -37.58
N VAL A 524 34.32 7.20 -36.85
CA VAL A 524 34.21 7.18 -35.39
C VAL A 524 33.06 6.29 -34.94
N CYS A 525 31.89 6.43 -35.56
CA CYS A 525 30.71 5.64 -35.14
C CYS A 525 30.86 4.15 -35.50
N SER A 526 31.38 3.81 -36.67
CA SER A 526 31.62 2.39 -37.03
C SER A 526 32.64 1.72 -36.13
N SER A 527 33.71 2.45 -35.76
CA SER A 527 34.70 1.96 -34.80
C SER A 527 34.13 1.83 -33.40
N GLY A 528 33.32 2.82 -32.97
CA GLY A 528 32.62 2.78 -31.68
C GLY A 528 31.64 1.61 -31.60
N ALA A 529 30.86 1.37 -32.63
CA ALA A 529 29.94 0.22 -32.70
C ALA A 529 30.68 -1.12 -32.51
N LEU A 530 31.80 -1.27 -33.23
CA LEU A 530 32.64 -2.45 -33.13
C LEU A 530 33.19 -2.65 -31.72
N PHE A 531 33.73 -1.59 -31.13
CA PHE A 531 34.33 -1.64 -29.78
C PHE A 531 33.30 -1.99 -28.69
N PHE A 532 32.15 -1.32 -28.68
CA PHE A 532 31.13 -1.55 -27.69
C PHE A 532 30.45 -2.91 -27.84
N SER A 533 30.25 -3.39 -29.08
CA SER A 533 29.71 -4.75 -29.32
C SER A 533 30.69 -5.83 -28.85
N LEU A 534 31.99 -5.64 -29.05
CA LEU A 534 33.01 -6.57 -28.55
C LEU A 534 33.00 -6.66 -27.02
N ILE A 535 32.99 -5.52 -26.34
CA ILE A 535 32.91 -5.49 -24.85
C ILE A 535 31.64 -6.16 -24.38
N SER A 536 30.50 -5.86 -25.01
CA SER A 536 29.21 -6.48 -24.68
C SER A 536 29.25 -8.01 -24.79
N THR A 537 29.80 -8.51 -25.91
CA THR A 537 29.96 -9.96 -26.16
C THR A 537 30.86 -10.61 -25.09
N ILE A 538 31.97 -9.99 -24.74
CA ILE A 538 32.89 -10.47 -23.67
C ILE A 538 32.14 -10.51 -22.32
N CYS A 539 31.34 -9.50 -22.00
CA CYS A 539 30.55 -9.47 -20.77
C CYS A 539 29.60 -10.66 -20.70
N PHE A 540 28.83 -10.92 -21.75
CA PHE A 540 27.88 -12.05 -21.77
C PHE A 540 28.58 -13.41 -21.76
N LEU A 541 29.62 -13.61 -22.59
CA LEU A 541 30.39 -14.86 -22.60
C LEU A 541 31.08 -15.14 -21.26
N SER A 542 31.54 -14.09 -20.54
CA SER A 542 32.12 -14.25 -19.22
C SER A 542 31.14 -14.80 -18.18
N ILE A 543 29.82 -14.50 -18.34
CA ILE A 543 28.77 -15.05 -17.49
C ILE A 543 28.52 -16.53 -17.83
N VAL A 544 28.38 -16.84 -19.12
CA VAL A 544 28.15 -18.21 -19.60
C VAL A 544 29.31 -19.13 -19.27
N ALA A 545 30.56 -18.63 -19.39
CA ALA A 545 31.77 -19.39 -19.11
C ALA A 545 32.03 -19.63 -17.62
N SER A 546 31.45 -18.81 -16.72
CA SER A 546 31.67 -18.91 -15.27
C SER A 546 30.88 -20.10 -14.67
N ARG A 547 31.38 -21.31 -14.90
CA ARG A 547 30.74 -22.59 -14.49
C ARG A 547 30.70 -22.84 -12.98
N SER A 548 31.55 -22.24 -12.21
CA SER A 548 31.69 -22.58 -10.79
C SER A 548 32.27 -21.40 -10.02
N GLN A 549 31.43 -20.75 -9.26
CA GLN A 549 32.00 -19.99 -8.15
C GLN A 549 31.29 -20.40 -6.85
N SER A 550 32.12 -20.78 -5.91
CA SER A 550 31.75 -21.07 -4.53
C SER A 550 30.83 -19.98 -3.97
N VAL A 551 29.92 -20.41 -3.19
CA VAL A 551 28.79 -19.64 -2.60
C VAL A 551 29.21 -18.32 -1.91
N ASN A 552 30.49 -18.06 -1.69
CA ASN A 552 30.96 -17.04 -0.74
C ASN A 552 31.64 -15.79 -1.32
N SER A 553 31.90 -15.72 -2.63
CA SER A 553 32.60 -14.55 -3.19
C SER A 553 31.94 -14.01 -4.42
N CYS A 554 31.47 -12.75 -4.36
CA CYS A 554 30.97 -11.98 -5.49
C CYS A 554 29.60 -12.39 -6.07
N ARG A 555 28.59 -12.58 -5.23
CA ARG A 555 27.19 -12.85 -5.67
C ARG A 555 26.62 -11.79 -6.61
N TYR A 556 27.13 -10.55 -6.58
CA TYR A 556 26.65 -9.42 -7.39
C TYR A 556 27.31 -9.31 -8.78
N VAL A 557 28.48 -9.87 -8.96
CA VAL A 557 29.31 -9.68 -10.17
C VAL A 557 28.63 -10.14 -11.46
N PRO A 558 27.94 -11.29 -11.53
CA PRO A 558 27.27 -11.72 -12.76
C PRO A 558 26.14 -10.76 -13.19
N PHE A 559 25.37 -10.26 -12.23
CA PHE A 559 24.31 -9.28 -12.50
C PHE A 559 24.87 -7.96 -13.03
N ILE A 560 25.93 -7.45 -12.39
CA ILE A 560 26.63 -6.24 -12.85
C ILE A 560 27.14 -6.43 -14.28
N ARG A 561 27.78 -7.57 -14.58
CA ARG A 561 28.26 -7.88 -15.93
C ARG A 561 27.15 -7.94 -16.95
N LEU A 562 26.00 -8.58 -16.62
CA LEU A 562 24.84 -8.62 -17.50
C LEU A 562 24.36 -7.23 -17.89
N HIS A 563 24.25 -6.33 -16.93
CA HIS A 563 23.74 -5.00 -17.17
C HIS A 563 24.73 -4.10 -17.92
N PHE A 564 26.03 -4.20 -17.62
CA PHE A 564 27.04 -3.54 -18.44
C PHE A 564 27.05 -4.08 -19.87
N GLY A 565 26.92 -5.40 -20.03
CA GLY A 565 26.78 -6.00 -21.34
C GLY A 565 25.61 -5.46 -22.12
N MET A 566 24.41 -5.38 -21.51
CA MET A 566 23.22 -4.79 -22.14
C MET A 566 23.40 -3.30 -22.47
N LEU A 567 23.95 -2.52 -21.54
CA LEU A 567 24.22 -1.10 -21.77
C LEU A 567 25.12 -0.90 -22.99
N PHE A 568 26.24 -1.62 -23.05
CA PHE A 568 27.16 -1.52 -24.18
C PHE A 568 26.55 -2.03 -25.50
N MET A 569 25.69 -3.04 -25.44
CA MET A 569 24.93 -3.50 -26.61
C MET A 569 24.01 -2.41 -27.15
N PHE A 570 23.26 -1.73 -26.29
CA PHE A 570 22.40 -0.61 -26.74
C PHE A 570 23.21 0.57 -27.29
N ILE A 571 24.31 0.92 -26.64
CA ILE A 571 25.23 1.95 -27.14
C ILE A 571 25.77 1.57 -28.54
N SER A 572 26.18 0.31 -28.72
CA SER A 572 26.66 -0.20 -30.00
C SER A 572 25.62 -0.09 -31.12
N ILE A 573 24.34 -0.43 -30.83
CA ILE A 573 23.24 -0.32 -31.77
C ILE A 573 23.02 1.14 -32.21
N VAL A 574 23.08 2.10 -31.28
CA VAL A 574 22.98 3.53 -31.60
C VAL A 574 24.13 3.98 -32.49
N TYR A 575 25.37 3.62 -32.16
CA TYR A 575 26.53 3.92 -32.99
C TYR A 575 26.43 3.29 -34.38
N LEU A 576 25.96 2.06 -34.47
CA LEU A 576 25.73 1.35 -35.72
C LEU A 576 24.70 2.10 -36.61
N TRP A 577 23.60 2.55 -35.99
CA TRP A 577 22.57 3.31 -36.68
C TRP A 577 23.10 4.67 -37.24
N ILE A 578 23.86 5.40 -36.42
CA ILE A 578 24.47 6.66 -36.86
C ILE A 578 25.46 6.40 -38.00
N SER A 579 26.26 5.36 -37.91
CA SER A 579 27.20 4.96 -38.95
C SER A 579 26.50 4.59 -40.27
N PHE A 580 25.35 3.87 -40.17
CA PHE A 580 24.54 3.53 -41.33
C PHE A 580 24.01 4.79 -42.04
N CYS A 581 23.39 5.71 -41.29
CA CYS A 581 22.90 6.98 -41.82
C CYS A 581 24.02 7.82 -42.46
N ALA A 582 25.21 7.85 -41.85
CA ALA A 582 26.35 8.55 -42.40
C ALA A 582 26.91 7.89 -43.68
N GLY A 583 26.82 6.58 -43.78
CA GLY A 583 27.19 5.80 -44.99
C GLY A 583 26.25 6.07 -46.15
N ASP A 584 24.97 6.05 -45.93
CA ASP A 584 23.92 6.30 -46.90
C ASP A 584 23.97 7.70 -47.49
N PHE A 585 24.40 8.71 -46.69
CA PHE A 585 24.59 10.07 -47.13
C PHE A 585 25.53 10.15 -48.35
N PHE A 586 26.47 9.25 -48.52
CA PHE A 586 27.38 9.21 -49.66
C PHE A 586 26.87 8.39 -50.85
N MET A 587 25.80 7.59 -50.68
CA MET A 587 25.24 6.75 -51.70
C MET A 587 24.04 7.37 -52.42
N LEU A 588 23.38 8.34 -51.75
CA LEU A 588 22.17 8.98 -52.25
C LEU A 588 22.51 10.31 -52.93
N ASP A 589 21.91 10.56 -54.11
CA ASP A 589 21.93 11.85 -54.80
C ASP A 589 21.03 12.84 -54.07
N ASP A 590 21.29 14.19 -54.22
CA ASP A 590 20.58 15.21 -53.47
C ASP A 590 19.05 15.12 -53.59
N ASP A 591 18.53 14.82 -54.77
CA ASP A 591 17.09 14.63 -55.00
C ASP A 591 16.49 13.39 -54.30
N THR A 592 17.27 12.32 -54.18
CA THR A 592 16.86 11.09 -53.50
C THR A 592 17.05 11.21 -51.98
N LEU A 593 18.03 11.97 -51.51
CA LEU A 593 18.27 12.22 -50.09
C LEU A 593 17.09 12.96 -49.44
N HIS A 594 16.56 14.01 -50.11
CA HIS A 594 15.39 14.73 -49.65
C HIS A 594 14.14 13.83 -49.54
N LYS A 595 13.96 12.86 -50.41
CA LYS A 595 12.86 11.88 -50.38
C LYS A 595 13.05 10.83 -49.28
N ALA A 596 14.28 10.45 -48.97
CA ALA A 596 14.61 9.43 -47.96
C ALA A 596 14.65 10.01 -46.54
N LEU A 597 14.87 11.33 -46.36
CA LEU A 597 14.99 12.02 -45.07
C LEU A 597 13.82 11.71 -44.10
N PRO A 598 12.54 11.71 -44.53
CA PRO A 598 11.43 11.38 -43.63
C PRO A 598 11.50 9.97 -43.08
N SER A 599 11.95 8.98 -43.88
CA SER A 599 12.08 7.59 -43.43
C SER A 599 13.19 7.43 -42.39
N TYR A 600 14.31 8.13 -42.53
CA TYR A 600 15.38 8.15 -41.53
C TYR A 600 14.93 8.78 -40.22
N VAL A 601 14.17 9.88 -40.28
CA VAL A 601 13.61 10.53 -39.08
C VAL A 601 12.65 9.58 -38.35
N VAL A 602 11.77 8.88 -39.08
CA VAL A 602 10.83 7.92 -38.48
C VAL A 602 11.58 6.77 -37.82
N VAL A 603 12.51 6.12 -38.53
CA VAL A 603 13.25 4.96 -37.97
C VAL A 603 14.15 5.38 -36.82
N SER A 604 14.80 6.56 -36.90
CA SER A 604 15.58 7.11 -35.79
C SER A 604 14.71 7.38 -34.57
N SER A 605 13.53 7.97 -34.76
CA SER A 605 12.60 8.25 -33.65
C SER A 605 12.11 6.98 -32.97
N VAL A 606 11.79 5.94 -33.76
CA VAL A 606 11.40 4.63 -33.21
C VAL A 606 12.55 3.96 -32.47
N THR A 607 13.76 3.97 -33.01
CA THR A 607 14.95 3.42 -32.38
C THR A 607 15.26 4.12 -31.05
N ILE A 608 15.23 5.46 -31.02
CA ILE A 608 15.42 6.25 -29.82
C ILE A 608 14.32 5.93 -28.80
N LEU A 609 13.05 5.88 -29.23
CA LEU A 609 11.94 5.55 -28.35
C LEU A 609 12.10 4.16 -27.72
N LEU A 610 12.49 3.14 -28.48
CA LEU A 610 12.75 1.80 -27.99
C LEU A 610 13.90 1.80 -26.95
N VAL A 611 15.00 2.46 -27.24
CA VAL A 611 16.13 2.59 -26.31
C VAL A 611 15.70 3.30 -25.04
N VAL A 612 15.00 4.44 -25.14
CA VAL A 612 14.53 5.22 -24.00
C VAL A 612 13.52 4.48 -23.14
N THR A 613 12.63 3.68 -23.73
CA THR A 613 11.64 2.88 -22.99
C THR A 613 12.26 1.63 -22.33
N GLN A 614 13.21 1.00 -22.98
CA GLN A 614 13.85 -0.23 -22.48
C GLN A 614 14.97 0.07 -21.46
N LEU A 615 15.72 1.15 -21.63
CA LEU A 615 16.83 1.52 -20.77
C LEU A 615 16.44 1.63 -19.27
N PRO A 616 15.31 2.30 -18.88
CA PRO A 616 14.89 2.39 -17.48
C PRO A 616 14.45 1.04 -16.91
N THR A 617 13.86 0.16 -17.71
CA THR A 617 13.42 -1.17 -17.26
C THR A 617 14.60 -2.06 -16.85
N PHE A 618 15.75 -1.87 -17.50
CA PHE A 618 16.99 -2.59 -17.19
C PHE A 618 17.86 -1.87 -16.18
N LEU A 619 18.00 -0.53 -16.27
CA LEU A 619 18.85 0.26 -15.36
C LEU A 619 18.21 0.52 -13.99
N GLY A 620 16.89 0.68 -13.92
CA GLY A 620 16.17 0.96 -12.67
C GLY A 620 16.44 -0.08 -11.59
N PRO A 621 16.20 -1.37 -11.87
CA PRO A 621 16.50 -2.45 -10.94
C PRO A 621 17.98 -2.56 -10.56
N THR A 622 18.91 -2.25 -11.47
CA THR A 622 20.35 -2.31 -11.21
C THR A 622 20.85 -1.16 -10.36
N LEU A 623 20.41 0.05 -10.63
CA LEU A 623 20.74 1.19 -9.79
C LEU A 623 20.22 1.00 -8.36
N ALA A 624 19.01 0.48 -8.22
CA ALA A 624 18.46 0.06 -6.93
C ALA A 624 19.27 -1.09 -6.30
N SER A 625 19.88 -1.97 -7.12
CA SER A 625 20.67 -3.10 -6.68
C SER A 625 22.10 -2.74 -6.32
N ILE A 626 22.68 -1.74 -6.94
CA ILE A 626 24.05 -1.25 -6.67
C ILE A 626 24.06 -0.36 -5.42
N SER A 627 22.94 0.30 -5.09
CA SER A 627 22.86 1.11 -3.87
C SER A 627 23.08 0.21 -2.64
N PRO A 628 24.20 0.33 -1.92
CA PRO A 628 24.40 -0.44 -0.70
C PRO A 628 23.33 -0.02 0.30
N ILE A 629 22.61 -0.98 0.87
CA ILE A 629 21.82 -0.71 2.07
C ILE A 629 22.84 -0.40 3.15
N GLN A 630 23.09 0.90 3.40
CA GLN A 630 24.05 1.31 4.41
C GLN A 630 23.56 0.83 5.78
N ALA A 631 24.21 -0.18 6.32
CA ALA A 631 24.03 -0.58 7.70
C ALA A 631 24.47 0.58 8.60
N PRO A 632 23.66 1.02 9.55
CA PRO A 632 24.08 1.99 10.54
C PRO A 632 25.24 1.34 11.31
N ARG A 633 26.48 1.87 11.15
CA ARG A 633 27.61 1.43 11.96
C ARG A 633 27.29 1.71 13.41
N ARG A 634 26.92 0.70 14.17
CA ARG A 634 26.97 0.78 15.63
C ARG A 634 28.41 1.08 16.00
N LYS A 635 28.63 2.20 16.69
CA LYS A 635 29.95 2.40 17.37
C LYS A 635 30.02 1.29 18.42
N THR A 636 30.70 0.24 18.08
CA THR A 636 31.18 -0.73 19.08
C THR A 636 32.09 0.06 20.00
N THR A 637 31.65 0.30 21.22
CA THR A 637 32.60 0.68 22.29
C THR A 637 33.59 -0.45 22.34
N HIS A 638 34.82 -0.15 21.95
CA HIS A 638 35.94 -1.11 21.99
C HIS A 638 35.97 -1.74 23.39
N PRO A 639 36.22 -3.05 23.53
CA PRO A 639 36.34 -3.69 24.85
C PRO A 639 37.31 -2.99 25.80
N ILE A 640 38.25 -2.24 25.24
CA ILE A 640 39.26 -1.43 25.98
C ILE A 640 38.60 -0.17 26.58
N GLU A 641 37.64 0.48 25.91
CA GLU A 641 36.94 1.64 26.48
C GLU A 641 35.91 1.23 27.55
N TYR A 642 35.29 0.07 27.42
CA TYR A 642 34.40 -0.51 28.44
C TYR A 642 35.19 -0.87 29.72
N ARG A 643 36.40 -1.45 29.58
CA ARG A 643 37.30 -1.68 30.74
C ARG A 643 37.72 -0.38 31.41
N ARG A 644 38.13 0.65 30.63
CA ARG A 644 38.50 1.97 31.19
C ARG A 644 37.33 2.71 31.85
N ALA A 645 36.11 2.58 31.31
CA ALA A 645 34.92 3.15 31.92
C ALA A 645 34.58 2.45 33.26
N LYS A 646 34.69 1.12 33.31
CA LYS A 646 34.44 0.33 34.50
C LYS A 646 35.55 0.50 35.57
N GLU A 647 36.78 0.70 35.15
CA GLU A 647 37.91 1.04 36.07
C GLU A 647 37.78 2.47 36.63
N LYS A 648 37.17 3.40 35.86
CA LYS A 648 36.83 4.76 36.36
C LYS A 648 35.64 4.75 37.33
N GLU A 649 34.60 3.96 37.08
CA GLU A 649 33.50 3.78 38.03
C GLU A 649 33.95 3.14 39.34
N ASN A 650 34.75 2.09 39.28
CA ASN A 650 35.28 1.43 40.48
C ASN A 650 36.25 2.33 41.27
N ASN A 651 36.99 3.26 40.61
CA ASN A 651 37.84 4.21 41.30
C ASN A 651 37.10 5.44 41.91
N ILE A 652 35.88 5.69 41.41
CA ILE A 652 35.01 6.76 42.02
C ILE A 652 34.37 6.21 43.29
N ASP A 653 33.98 4.95 43.31
CA ASP A 653 33.38 4.32 44.50
C ASP A 653 34.40 4.05 45.63
N LEU A 654 35.69 3.91 45.29
CA LEU A 654 36.74 3.77 46.30
C LEU A 654 37.16 5.11 46.93
N ASN A 655 37.03 6.22 46.23
CA ASN A 655 37.33 7.55 46.77
C ASN A 655 36.13 8.24 47.50
N SER A 656 35.00 7.59 47.58
CA SER A 656 33.81 8.05 48.33
C SER A 656 33.63 7.32 49.67
N GLN A 657 34.61 6.50 50.08
CA GLN A 657 34.59 5.77 51.38
C GLN A 657 35.75 6.18 52.34
N ASP A 658 36.51 7.22 51.98
CA ASP A 658 37.48 7.87 52.89
C ASP A 658 36.98 9.20 53.43
#